data_a639d270930e664de6a9a97893c723f8
#
_entry.id   a639d270930e664de6a9a97893c723f8
#
_cell.length_a   1.000
_cell.length_b   1.000
_cell.length_c   1.000
_cell.angle_alpha   90.00
_cell.angle_beta   90.00
_cell.angle_gamma   90.00
#
_symmetry.space_group_name_H-M   'P 1'
#
loop_
_entity.id
_entity.type
_entity.pdbx_description
1 polymer ?
#
loop_
_entity_poly.entity_id
_entity_poly.type
_entity_poly.pdbx_seq_one_letter_code
_entity_poly.pdbx_strand_id
1 'polypeptide(L)'
;MKTKNKIKVLGLSILSATAVTALVGCGGATSDPTLHTYNTYLSTNPTNWNVHNWETNDESYITSFTEMGLYDCVLDGAKTGYEFVHEMASDFPTSIDPSELEDSDRISEDYYGGIIPNEKGYIWDIPLNRNAKFDNGTPINADTYVDSMALLLDPEYANYRADSYYKGNFVVCNAEKYYKNNRYILEPAFDYLTVKNDGSLTDSKGQKVDTNKQWFINFASNSTYAAKAVYGGTSTETVTFYKLLNQIDQIVSSDNTAAKFAAKRIMIGVGYYYLHYVNHDNEETHNKDKWKEYLEKDKPGNISEEMYNTQKPMDINNFNDYDIKTCASIDDSAPTVSYSLNDFKDDLKTIVNSIARTGTKYANKSWTWEIPLETYIYHAGETGLTFKNVGIEKIDDYKIRLYLEKPIAELDLKFQLCSNWIVDVALYKKLTKEAGTGKLTTYATNRKENYASYGPYRLSAMTSGTSITMEKNPNWYGWTDGEHEGQYQMDRIYTRIIPTHSTAVKEFEAGNLDDIDLTKEDMKTYGGSGRLTTTYESYTQKITFNTDRAKLAIRTAASGINKTVLANYNFRKGLSLGIDRNSFASQTTAGSKAFTGLLNDLYISNVNTGEMYRNTTQGKSVYGLTYNELGGKPTDATRTPLELTQAGYNYAWAKYYVQQGIKEEIDSTKDKHLKKGDKIEIEFRVYDNESDTTKNMKDYLEKAWGKLIQDAIADMTSDEQGKYSISGIGITLRKDEDYYTSARNGNFDMIFSIWGGAAIDPYGLMQVYLDKTFTNNCEYGFKGKQGDEKLTINYGGVPTEKSYDEWYHVMNDELNEGKYSDTVKGAKTDAEKETPEYKEWNEVHQKRLDVLAGTEAGIINRFEAIPMVARGTSSLLGFKVENATNQYVNLIGYGGIRFLKFNYNDGEWSKLVSQYNGNLKDAYANAE
;
A
#
# COMPACT_ATOMS: atom_id res chain seq x y z
N MET A 1 45.83 32.86 17.15
CA MET A 1 45.49 34.19 16.65
C MET A 1 44.26 34.04 15.73
N LYS A 2 43.15 34.64 16.14
CA LYS A 2 41.83 34.50 15.52
C LYS A 2 41.73 35.32 14.23
N THR A 3 41.08 34.78 13.20
CA THR A 3 40.38 35.64 12.25
C THR A 3 39.08 34.99 11.80
N LYS A 4 38.00 35.58 12.23
CA LYS A 4 36.63 35.31 11.80
C LYS A 4 36.39 36.05 10.48
N ASN A 5 35.91 35.40 9.46
CA ASN A 5 35.30 36.07 8.32
C ASN A 5 33.77 35.95 8.39
N LYS A 6 33.16 37.08 8.62
CA LYS A 6 31.74 37.32 8.48
C LYS A 6 31.44 37.61 7.00
N ILE A 7 30.56 36.83 6.38
CA ILE A 7 29.97 37.23 5.10
C ILE A 7 28.69 38.01 5.40
N LYS A 8 28.69 39.23 4.93
CA LYS A 8 27.54 40.15 4.97
C LYS A 8 26.59 39.77 3.84
N VAL A 9 25.33 39.57 4.19
CA VAL A 9 24.22 39.59 3.25
C VAL A 9 23.95 41.04 2.88
N LEU A 10 24.11 41.41 1.63
CA LEU A 10 23.67 42.68 1.06
C LEU A 10 22.31 42.41 0.40
N GLY A 11 21.27 42.98 0.96
CA GLY A 11 19.98 43.12 0.29
C GLY A 11 20.11 44.17 -0.82
N LEU A 12 19.64 43.82 -2.00
CA LEU A 12 19.40 44.83 -3.05
C LEU A 12 17.92 44.67 -3.44
N SER A 13 17.12 45.57 -2.92
CA SER A 13 15.81 45.91 -3.47
C SER A 13 16.01 46.76 -4.72
N ILE A 14 15.60 46.25 -5.88
CA ILE A 14 15.43 47.07 -7.08
C ILE A 14 13.96 46.92 -7.51
N LEU A 15 13.20 47.97 -7.28
CA LEU A 15 12.02 48.30 -8.05
C LEU A 15 12.46 48.72 -9.46
N SER A 16 11.94 48.08 -10.46
CA SER A 16 11.74 48.72 -11.74
C SER A 16 10.57 48.09 -12.47
N ALA A 17 9.61 48.95 -12.72
CA ALA A 17 8.44 48.67 -13.54
C ALA A 17 8.80 48.56 -15.03
N THR A 18 7.90 47.90 -15.74
CA THR A 18 7.69 47.90 -17.20
C THR A 18 8.66 47.09 -18.07
N ALA A 19 8.14 45.97 -18.50
CA ALA A 19 7.88 45.66 -19.90
C ALA A 19 7.19 44.28 -19.95
N VAL A 20 5.93 44.26 -20.31
CA VAL A 20 5.26 43.02 -20.76
C VAL A 20 5.87 42.65 -22.10
N THR A 21 6.87 41.81 -22.07
CA THR A 21 7.25 41.00 -23.19
C THR A 21 6.85 39.58 -22.83
N ALA A 22 5.93 39.05 -23.57
CA ALA A 22 5.57 37.61 -23.50
C ALA A 22 6.85 36.79 -23.64
N LEU A 23 7.40 36.37 -22.52
CA LEU A 23 8.41 35.34 -22.48
C LEU A 23 7.67 34.02 -22.45
N VAL A 24 7.43 33.50 -23.64
CA VAL A 24 7.32 32.08 -23.89
C VAL A 24 8.53 31.47 -23.19
N GLY A 25 8.29 30.78 -22.06
CA GLY A 25 9.33 30.15 -21.26
C GLY A 25 9.95 29.01 -22.05
N CYS A 26 11.18 29.18 -22.36
CA CYS A 26 11.98 28.38 -23.23
C CYS A 26 12.48 27.07 -22.66
N GLY A 27 12.13 25.96 -23.26
CA GLY A 27 13.13 24.99 -23.69
C GLY A 27 13.26 25.14 -25.21
N GLY A 28 14.42 25.51 -25.69
CA GLY A 28 14.62 25.89 -27.11
C GLY A 28 14.39 24.79 -28.13
N ALA A 29 13.18 24.64 -28.53
CA ALA A 29 12.74 24.19 -29.86
C ALA A 29 11.52 25.05 -30.17
N THR A 30 11.47 25.70 -31.33
CA THR A 30 10.26 26.33 -31.87
C THR A 30 9.17 25.26 -31.85
N SER A 31 8.21 25.35 -30.93
CA SER A 31 7.09 24.41 -30.88
C SER A 31 6.31 24.62 -32.18
N ASP A 32 6.13 23.56 -32.93
CA ASP A 32 5.28 23.58 -34.11
C ASP A 32 3.85 23.94 -33.65
N PRO A 33 3.31 25.11 -34.10
CA PRO A 33 2.00 25.58 -33.65
C PRO A 33 0.84 24.71 -34.13
N THR A 34 1.09 23.75 -35.01
CA THR A 34 0.07 22.82 -35.52
C THR A 34 -0.13 21.59 -34.62
N LEU A 35 0.73 21.36 -33.63
CA LEU A 35 0.65 20.24 -32.71
C LEU A 35 -0.54 20.35 -31.75
N HIS A 36 -1.03 19.20 -31.35
CA HIS A 36 -1.99 19.03 -30.26
C HIS A 36 -1.23 18.55 -29.01
N THR A 37 -0.75 19.51 -28.20
CA THR A 37 -0.06 19.19 -26.94
C THR A 37 -1.07 19.16 -25.80
N TYR A 38 -1.14 18.04 -25.08
CA TYR A 38 -1.88 17.94 -23.83
C TYR A 38 -0.97 18.35 -22.68
N ASN A 39 -1.32 19.45 -22.01
CA ASN A 39 -0.55 20.00 -20.90
C ASN A 39 -1.22 19.66 -19.57
N THR A 40 -0.53 18.91 -18.76
CA THR A 40 -1.01 18.51 -17.42
C THR A 40 0.09 18.63 -16.37
N TYR A 41 -0.16 18.18 -15.13
CA TYR A 41 0.81 18.30 -14.07
C TYR A 41 0.78 17.11 -13.11
N LEU A 42 1.88 16.94 -12.37
CA LEU A 42 1.98 16.10 -11.20
C LEU A 42 2.46 16.94 -10.01
N SER A 43 2.05 16.59 -8.81
CA SER A 43 2.54 17.23 -7.58
C SER A 43 3.92 16.71 -7.17
N THR A 44 4.24 15.47 -7.55
CA THR A 44 5.49 14.77 -7.22
C THR A 44 6.21 14.32 -8.49
N ASN A 45 7.51 14.09 -8.38
CA ASN A 45 8.33 13.63 -9.50
C ASN A 45 8.44 12.10 -9.45
N PRO A 46 7.94 11.36 -10.46
CA PRO A 46 8.17 9.91 -10.53
C PRO A 46 9.66 9.61 -10.70
N THR A 47 10.17 8.66 -9.95
CA THR A 47 11.59 8.28 -9.93
C THR A 47 11.85 6.87 -10.42
N ASN A 48 10.87 5.98 -10.28
CA ASN A 48 10.93 4.58 -10.68
C ASN A 48 9.60 4.17 -11.32
N TRP A 49 9.57 3.90 -12.61
CA TRP A 49 8.38 3.39 -13.33
C TRP A 49 8.60 2.01 -13.93
N ASN A 50 9.57 1.26 -13.39
CA ASN A 50 9.80 -0.12 -13.77
C ASN A 50 8.59 -0.99 -13.38
N VAL A 51 7.94 -1.62 -14.36
CA VAL A 51 6.76 -2.48 -14.14
C VAL A 51 7.00 -3.62 -13.17
N HIS A 52 8.25 -3.99 -12.93
CA HIS A 52 8.62 -5.00 -11.94
C HIS A 52 8.72 -4.48 -10.50
N ASN A 53 8.82 -3.14 -10.30
CA ASN A 53 9.21 -2.57 -8.99
C ASN A 53 8.53 -1.26 -8.58
N TRP A 54 7.64 -0.68 -9.39
CA TRP A 54 6.96 0.55 -8.99
C TRP A 54 6.00 0.30 -7.78
N GLU A 55 5.90 1.27 -6.89
CA GLU A 55 5.11 1.17 -5.65
C GLU A 55 3.96 2.16 -5.56
N THR A 56 4.02 3.29 -6.27
CA THR A 56 3.02 4.37 -6.16
C THR A 56 2.38 4.72 -7.49
N ASN A 57 1.17 5.30 -7.46
CA ASN A 57 0.47 5.73 -8.67
C ASN A 57 1.26 6.81 -9.45
N ASP A 58 2.01 7.67 -8.75
CA ASP A 58 2.85 8.68 -9.43
C ASP A 58 3.98 8.01 -10.22
N GLU A 59 4.50 6.89 -9.74
CA GLU A 59 5.51 6.09 -10.44
C GLU A 59 4.93 5.40 -11.68
N SER A 60 3.70 4.89 -11.62
CA SER A 60 3.04 4.26 -12.77
C SER A 60 2.51 5.26 -13.81
N TYR A 61 2.58 6.56 -13.54
CA TYR A 61 2.07 7.60 -14.44
C TYR A 61 2.68 7.51 -15.86
N ILE A 62 3.99 7.30 -15.97
CA ILE A 62 4.67 7.21 -17.26
C ILE A 62 4.20 5.97 -18.03
N THR A 63 4.12 4.82 -17.37
CA THR A 63 3.73 3.56 -17.99
C THR A 63 2.29 3.57 -18.50
N SER A 64 1.39 4.31 -17.87
CA SER A 64 -0.01 4.44 -18.30
C SER A 64 -0.19 5.02 -19.71
N PHE A 65 0.82 5.69 -20.26
CA PHE A 65 0.82 6.23 -21.62
C PHE A 65 1.77 5.51 -22.59
N THR A 66 2.77 4.86 -22.03
CA THR A 66 3.90 4.33 -22.81
C THR A 66 3.92 2.82 -22.91
N GLU A 67 3.00 2.14 -22.20
CA GLU A 67 2.84 0.70 -22.19
C GLU A 67 1.41 0.28 -22.52
N MET A 68 1.21 -0.97 -22.92
CA MET A 68 -0.10 -1.57 -23.20
C MET A 68 -0.16 -2.97 -22.61
N GLY A 69 -1.32 -3.36 -22.05
CA GLY A 69 -1.60 -4.73 -21.65
C GLY A 69 -1.82 -5.66 -22.84
N LEU A 70 -2.00 -6.94 -22.59
CA LEU A 70 -2.49 -7.87 -23.61
C LEU A 70 -3.93 -7.52 -24.01
N TYR A 71 -4.71 -7.07 -23.04
CA TYR A 71 -6.08 -6.56 -23.20
C TYR A 71 -6.21 -5.18 -22.57
N ASP A 72 -7.31 -4.50 -22.90
CA ASP A 72 -7.74 -3.27 -22.22
C ASP A 72 -9.26 -3.28 -22.07
N CYS A 73 -9.78 -2.41 -21.23
CA CYS A 73 -11.21 -2.22 -21.03
C CYS A 73 -11.61 -0.83 -21.52
N VAL A 74 -12.44 -0.78 -22.54
CA VAL A 74 -12.86 0.46 -23.18
C VAL A 74 -14.37 0.66 -23.10
N LEU A 75 -14.82 1.90 -23.31
CA LEU A 75 -16.24 2.20 -23.40
C LEU A 75 -16.82 1.48 -24.63
N ASP A 76 -17.94 0.80 -24.46
CA ASP A 76 -18.65 0.12 -25.55
C ASP A 76 -19.13 1.12 -26.64
N GLY A 77 -19.43 0.62 -27.83
CA GLY A 77 -19.89 1.45 -28.94
C GLY A 77 -21.19 2.21 -28.66
N ALA A 78 -22.04 1.75 -27.73
CA ALA A 78 -23.26 2.40 -27.30
C ALA A 78 -22.99 3.46 -26.22
N LYS A 79 -21.80 3.54 -25.66
CA LYS A 79 -21.37 4.41 -24.54
C LYS A 79 -22.23 4.19 -23.26
N THR A 80 -22.70 2.98 -23.06
CA THR A 80 -23.55 2.59 -21.93
C THR A 80 -22.89 1.65 -20.96
N GLY A 81 -21.75 1.06 -21.34
CA GLY A 81 -20.97 0.11 -20.57
C GLY A 81 -19.53 0.04 -21.04
N TYR A 82 -18.85 -1.00 -20.63
CA TYR A 82 -17.45 -1.24 -20.98
C TYR A 82 -17.30 -2.63 -21.59
N GLU A 83 -16.36 -2.76 -22.50
CA GLU A 83 -15.99 -4.03 -23.14
C GLU A 83 -14.49 -4.24 -23.10
N PHE A 84 -14.05 -5.50 -23.03
CA PHE A 84 -12.64 -5.84 -23.18
C PHE A 84 -12.30 -5.91 -24.67
N VAL A 85 -11.17 -5.30 -25.00
CA VAL A 85 -10.56 -5.34 -26.33
C VAL A 85 -9.17 -5.98 -26.24
N HIS A 86 -8.73 -6.59 -27.33
CA HIS A 86 -7.35 -7.07 -27.44
C HIS A 86 -6.43 -5.92 -27.90
N GLU A 87 -5.22 -5.90 -27.34
CA GLU A 87 -4.20 -4.87 -27.62
C GLU A 87 -2.89 -5.54 -28.04
N MET A 88 -2.03 -5.90 -27.09
CA MET A 88 -0.80 -6.64 -27.37
C MET A 88 -1.08 -8.11 -27.71
N ALA A 89 -2.26 -8.62 -27.40
CA ALA A 89 -2.80 -9.87 -27.98
C ALA A 89 -3.43 -9.60 -29.34
N SER A 90 -3.48 -10.62 -30.21
CA SER A 90 -4.15 -10.55 -31.52
C SER A 90 -5.57 -11.10 -31.49
N ASP A 91 -5.98 -11.73 -30.41
CA ASP A 91 -7.32 -12.28 -30.17
C ASP A 91 -7.49 -12.56 -28.67
N PHE A 92 -8.71 -12.92 -28.24
CA PHE A 92 -8.98 -13.30 -26.85
C PHE A 92 -8.32 -14.62 -26.45
N PRO A 93 -8.07 -14.86 -25.14
CA PRO A 93 -7.42 -16.06 -24.66
C PRO A 93 -8.31 -17.29 -24.85
N THR A 94 -7.72 -18.43 -25.14
CA THR A 94 -8.44 -19.69 -25.31
C THR A 94 -8.09 -20.67 -24.21
N SER A 95 -9.09 -21.13 -23.45
CA SER A 95 -8.91 -22.18 -22.45
C SER A 95 -8.71 -23.54 -23.12
N ILE A 96 -7.62 -24.21 -22.77
CA ILE A 96 -7.28 -25.52 -23.28
C ILE A 96 -7.90 -26.59 -22.37
N ASP A 97 -8.53 -27.58 -22.99
CA ASP A 97 -8.96 -28.79 -22.29
C ASP A 97 -7.73 -29.66 -22.02
N PRO A 98 -7.44 -30.04 -20.76
CA PRO A 98 -6.28 -30.87 -20.44
C PRO A 98 -6.22 -32.20 -21.22
N SER A 99 -7.36 -32.74 -21.64
CA SER A 99 -7.42 -33.95 -22.47
C SER A 99 -6.92 -33.74 -23.92
N GLU A 100 -6.78 -32.52 -24.39
CA GLU A 100 -6.29 -32.14 -25.72
C GLU A 100 -4.77 -31.91 -25.75
N LEU A 101 -4.06 -32.02 -24.61
CA LEU A 101 -2.62 -31.80 -24.54
C LEU A 101 -1.83 -32.99 -25.08
N GLU A 102 -0.96 -32.70 -26.07
CA GLU A 102 -0.06 -33.69 -26.65
C GLU A 102 1.05 -34.14 -25.67
N ASP A 103 1.57 -33.20 -24.83
CA ASP A 103 2.67 -33.41 -23.89
C ASP A 103 2.20 -33.50 -22.42
N SER A 104 1.05 -34.15 -22.17
CA SER A 104 0.41 -34.15 -20.84
C SER A 104 1.33 -34.62 -19.71
N ASP A 105 2.19 -35.62 -19.93
CA ASP A 105 3.11 -36.17 -18.94
C ASP A 105 4.17 -35.13 -18.54
N ARG A 106 4.78 -34.45 -19.52
CA ARG A 106 5.75 -33.36 -19.27
C ARG A 106 5.11 -32.19 -18.54
N ILE A 107 3.94 -31.75 -18.99
CA ILE A 107 3.19 -30.65 -18.39
C ILE A 107 2.81 -30.98 -16.95
N SER A 108 2.40 -32.24 -16.71
CA SER A 108 2.08 -32.73 -15.36
C SER A 108 3.30 -32.66 -14.43
N GLU A 109 4.47 -33.11 -14.90
CA GLU A 109 5.70 -33.09 -14.09
C GLU A 109 6.25 -31.68 -13.89
N ASP A 110 6.32 -30.86 -14.94
CA ASP A 110 6.95 -29.54 -14.90
C ASP A 110 6.12 -28.54 -14.08
N TYR A 111 4.78 -28.60 -14.16
CA TYR A 111 3.92 -27.54 -13.60
C TYR A 111 2.99 -28.00 -12.48
N TYR A 112 2.49 -29.24 -12.49
CA TYR A 112 1.43 -29.68 -11.58
C TYR A 112 1.85 -30.77 -10.57
N GLY A 113 3.13 -31.07 -10.48
CA GLY A 113 3.64 -32.06 -9.51
C GLY A 113 3.09 -33.49 -9.74
N GLY A 114 2.76 -33.84 -10.97
CA GLY A 114 2.34 -35.19 -11.40
C GLY A 114 0.84 -35.36 -11.72
N ILE A 115 0.00 -34.35 -11.46
CA ILE A 115 -1.46 -34.47 -11.74
C ILE A 115 -1.95 -33.17 -12.39
N ILE A 116 -2.28 -33.21 -13.67
CA ILE A 116 -2.95 -32.08 -14.35
C ILE A 116 -4.42 -32.04 -13.89
N PRO A 117 -4.91 -30.85 -13.48
CA PRO A 117 -6.33 -30.65 -13.19
C PRO A 117 -7.19 -31.05 -14.41
N ASN A 118 -8.25 -31.81 -14.19
CA ASN A 118 -9.14 -32.30 -15.27
C ASN A 118 -10.31 -31.34 -15.53
N GLU A 119 -10.01 -30.02 -15.56
CA GLU A 119 -11.01 -28.97 -15.73
C GLU A 119 -10.43 -27.85 -16.62
N LYS A 120 -11.32 -27.11 -17.32
CA LYS A 120 -10.96 -25.88 -18.03
C LYS A 120 -10.65 -24.74 -17.06
N GLY A 121 -9.95 -23.71 -17.53
CA GLY A 121 -9.59 -22.53 -16.76
C GLY A 121 -8.19 -22.55 -16.15
N TYR A 122 -7.50 -23.68 -16.15
CA TYR A 122 -6.11 -23.80 -15.67
C TYR A 122 -5.06 -23.51 -16.73
N ILE A 123 -5.37 -23.81 -18.00
CA ILE A 123 -4.41 -23.72 -19.11
C ILE A 123 -4.99 -22.81 -20.19
N TRP A 124 -4.20 -21.80 -20.60
CA TRP A 124 -4.67 -20.77 -21.52
C TRP A 124 -3.65 -20.45 -22.59
N ASP A 125 -4.08 -20.52 -23.86
CA ASP A 125 -3.33 -20.00 -25.00
C ASP A 125 -3.67 -18.54 -25.24
N ILE A 126 -2.64 -17.73 -25.44
CA ILE A 126 -2.76 -16.29 -25.70
C ILE A 126 -2.01 -15.98 -26.98
N PRO A 127 -2.72 -15.65 -28.07
CA PRO A 127 -2.10 -15.23 -29.32
C PRO A 127 -1.62 -13.77 -29.20
N LEU A 128 -0.43 -13.48 -29.74
CA LEU A 128 0.25 -12.18 -29.61
C LEU A 128 0.14 -11.36 -30.90
N ASN A 129 0.13 -10.05 -30.75
CA ASN A 129 0.11 -9.10 -31.87
C ASN A 129 1.48 -9.09 -32.57
N ARG A 130 1.51 -9.50 -33.85
CA ARG A 130 2.74 -9.62 -34.65
C ARG A 130 3.36 -8.27 -35.03
N ASN A 131 2.62 -7.18 -34.89
CA ASN A 131 3.07 -5.84 -35.25
C ASN A 131 3.64 -5.07 -34.06
N ALA A 132 3.53 -5.61 -32.83
CA ALA A 132 3.99 -4.98 -31.61
C ALA A 132 5.52 -4.83 -31.59
N LYS A 133 5.99 -3.63 -31.23
CA LYS A 133 7.42 -3.27 -31.16
C LYS A 133 7.66 -2.27 -30.05
N PHE A 134 8.86 -2.32 -29.48
CA PHE A 134 9.37 -1.21 -28.70
C PHE A 134 9.64 0.02 -29.58
N ASP A 135 9.73 1.18 -28.94
CA ASP A 135 10.00 2.46 -29.63
C ASP A 135 11.38 2.50 -30.30
N ASN A 136 12.30 1.66 -29.87
CA ASN A 136 13.59 1.44 -30.53
C ASN A 136 13.52 0.50 -31.75
N GLY A 137 12.33 -0.02 -32.09
CA GLY A 137 12.07 -0.89 -33.22
C GLY A 137 12.26 -2.39 -32.96
N THR A 138 12.67 -2.79 -31.77
CA THR A 138 12.79 -4.21 -31.39
C THR A 138 11.40 -4.88 -31.38
N PRO A 139 11.19 -5.99 -32.11
CA PRO A 139 9.92 -6.72 -32.08
C PRO A 139 9.60 -7.28 -30.71
N ILE A 140 8.32 -7.31 -30.38
CA ILE A 140 7.79 -7.96 -29.17
C ILE A 140 7.13 -9.26 -29.61
N ASN A 141 7.57 -10.36 -29.02
CA ASN A 141 7.13 -11.71 -29.37
C ASN A 141 7.05 -12.59 -28.09
N ALA A 142 6.79 -13.87 -28.25
CA ALA A 142 6.66 -14.82 -27.14
C ALA A 142 7.92 -14.89 -26.26
N ASP A 143 9.13 -14.78 -26.83
CA ASP A 143 10.37 -14.74 -26.05
C ASP A 143 10.40 -13.51 -25.13
N THR A 144 9.88 -12.34 -25.60
CA THR A 144 9.80 -11.12 -24.77
C THR A 144 8.96 -11.36 -23.51
N TYR A 145 7.80 -12.01 -23.65
CA TYR A 145 6.91 -12.31 -22.51
C TYR A 145 7.53 -13.31 -21.54
N VAL A 146 8.10 -14.38 -22.05
CA VAL A 146 8.72 -15.44 -21.25
C VAL A 146 9.96 -14.93 -20.53
N ASP A 147 10.86 -14.24 -21.25
CA ASP A 147 12.09 -13.70 -20.66
C ASP A 147 11.83 -12.57 -19.66
N SER A 148 10.79 -11.73 -19.90
CA SER A 148 10.41 -10.68 -18.95
C SER A 148 9.83 -11.28 -17.66
N MET A 149 9.03 -12.36 -17.76
CA MET A 149 8.55 -13.10 -16.57
C MET A 149 9.72 -13.72 -15.81
N ALA A 150 10.73 -14.23 -16.54
CA ALA A 150 11.94 -14.75 -15.90
C ALA A 150 12.69 -13.66 -15.12
N LEU A 151 12.80 -12.45 -15.66
CA LEU A 151 13.41 -11.32 -14.94
C LEU A 151 12.56 -10.86 -13.76
N LEU A 152 11.24 -10.82 -13.92
CA LEU A 152 10.32 -10.43 -12.85
C LEU A 152 10.41 -11.36 -11.65
N LEU A 153 10.44 -12.67 -11.90
CA LEU A 153 10.44 -13.70 -10.87
C LEU A 153 11.84 -14.15 -10.44
N ASP A 154 12.93 -13.62 -11.06
CA ASP A 154 14.30 -14.00 -10.68
C ASP A 154 14.57 -13.63 -9.21
N PRO A 155 14.91 -14.62 -8.37
CA PRO A 155 15.19 -14.41 -6.95
C PRO A 155 16.24 -13.33 -6.67
N GLU A 156 17.20 -13.14 -7.57
CA GLU A 156 18.29 -12.21 -7.38
C GLU A 156 17.88 -10.74 -7.53
N TYR A 157 16.82 -10.43 -8.30
CA TYR A 157 16.29 -9.06 -8.42
C TYR A 157 15.36 -8.69 -7.27
N ALA A 158 14.73 -9.65 -6.63
CA ALA A 158 13.78 -9.43 -5.54
C ALA A 158 12.65 -8.43 -5.89
N ASN A 159 12.16 -8.51 -7.11
CA ASN A 159 11.20 -7.56 -7.65
C ASN A 159 9.91 -7.48 -6.82
N TYR A 160 9.51 -6.27 -6.46
CA TYR A 160 8.36 -6.00 -5.60
C TYR A 160 7.03 -6.51 -6.17
N ARG A 161 6.84 -6.39 -7.50
CA ARG A 161 5.59 -6.73 -8.18
C ARG A 161 5.46 -8.21 -8.54
N ALA A 162 6.45 -9.04 -8.22
CA ALA A 162 6.44 -10.47 -8.50
C ALA A 162 5.22 -11.18 -7.86
N ASP A 163 4.75 -10.72 -6.71
CA ASP A 163 3.64 -11.32 -5.99
C ASP A 163 2.29 -11.22 -6.74
N SER A 164 2.15 -10.29 -7.67
CA SER A 164 0.97 -10.20 -8.55
C SER A 164 0.76 -11.45 -9.44
N TYR A 165 1.77 -12.29 -9.57
CA TYR A 165 1.76 -13.49 -10.42
C TYR A 165 1.74 -14.81 -9.63
N TYR A 166 1.75 -14.73 -8.30
CA TYR A 166 1.66 -15.91 -7.45
C TYR A 166 0.73 -15.74 -6.23
N LYS A 167 -0.03 -14.63 -6.18
CA LYS A 167 -1.05 -14.40 -5.15
C LYS A 167 -2.39 -14.04 -5.77
N GLY A 168 -3.46 -14.12 -4.97
CA GLY A 168 -4.81 -13.80 -5.43
C GLY A 168 -5.41 -14.89 -6.32
N ASN A 169 -6.15 -14.49 -7.35
CA ASN A 169 -6.85 -15.42 -8.27
C ASN A 169 -6.01 -15.78 -9.50
N PHE A 170 -5.02 -14.99 -9.84
CA PHE A 170 -4.12 -15.23 -10.98
C PHE A 170 -2.78 -15.77 -10.47
N VAL A 171 -2.69 -17.11 -10.36
CA VAL A 171 -1.53 -17.78 -9.77
C VAL A 171 -0.86 -18.64 -10.82
N VAL A 172 0.28 -18.20 -11.32
CA VAL A 172 1.11 -18.93 -12.29
C VAL A 172 1.82 -20.09 -11.59
N CYS A 173 1.73 -21.28 -12.14
CA CYS A 173 2.33 -22.48 -11.56
C CYS A 173 3.80 -22.28 -11.20
N ASN A 174 4.15 -22.65 -9.98
CA ASN A 174 5.49 -22.58 -9.40
C ASN A 174 6.14 -21.18 -9.37
N ALA A 175 5.40 -20.10 -9.68
CA ALA A 175 5.95 -18.74 -9.67
C ALA A 175 6.46 -18.36 -8.28
N GLU A 176 5.69 -18.62 -7.22
CA GLU A 176 6.10 -18.34 -5.84
C GLU A 176 7.33 -19.16 -5.44
N LYS A 177 7.32 -20.46 -5.75
CA LYS A 177 8.42 -21.37 -5.42
C LYS A 177 9.72 -20.94 -6.12
N TYR A 178 9.62 -20.54 -7.39
CA TYR A 178 10.76 -20.04 -8.15
C TYR A 178 11.25 -18.70 -7.61
N TYR A 179 10.37 -17.74 -7.35
CA TYR A 179 10.73 -16.45 -6.78
C TYR A 179 11.44 -16.58 -5.42
N LYS A 180 11.03 -17.57 -4.63
CA LYS A 180 11.65 -17.89 -3.34
C LYS A 180 12.81 -18.90 -3.44
N ASN A 181 13.12 -19.37 -4.64
CA ASN A 181 14.16 -20.38 -4.87
C ASN A 181 15.55 -19.85 -4.51
N ASN A 182 16.32 -20.64 -3.79
CA ASN A 182 17.63 -20.27 -3.26
C ASN A 182 17.66 -18.97 -2.41
N ARG A 183 16.52 -18.40 -2.13
CA ARG A 183 16.40 -17.28 -1.22
C ARG A 183 16.14 -17.77 0.19
N TYR A 184 16.60 -16.98 1.11
CA TYR A 184 16.21 -17.17 2.50
C TYR A 184 14.85 -16.53 2.72
N ILE A 185 13.91 -17.33 3.21
CA ILE A 185 12.55 -16.86 3.48
C ILE A 185 12.52 -16.26 4.87
N LEU A 186 11.96 -15.04 4.95
CA LEU A 186 11.66 -14.36 6.19
C LEU A 186 10.24 -14.67 6.63
N GLU A 187 10.10 -15.39 7.72
CA GLU A 187 8.82 -15.49 8.42
C GLU A 187 8.88 -14.60 9.66
N PRO A 188 7.87 -13.75 9.90
CA PRO A 188 7.73 -13.09 11.20
C PRO A 188 7.81 -14.15 12.29
N ALA A 189 8.78 -14.03 13.19
CA ALA A 189 9.01 -15.06 14.19
C ALA A 189 7.82 -15.13 15.14
N PHE A 190 7.43 -13.98 15.69
CA PHE A 190 6.33 -13.78 16.63
C PHE A 190 6.08 -12.29 16.75
N ASP A 191 4.93 -11.90 17.26
CA ASP A 191 4.66 -10.50 17.60
C ASP A 191 5.66 -9.98 18.63
N TYR A 192 6.02 -10.86 19.59
CA TYR A 192 7.06 -10.61 20.58
C TYR A 192 7.71 -11.91 21.01
N LEU A 193 9.02 -11.88 21.23
CA LEU A 193 9.73 -12.92 21.92
C LEU A 193 10.04 -12.46 23.36
N THR A 194 9.79 -13.31 24.32
CA THR A 194 10.09 -13.05 25.72
C THR A 194 11.26 -13.92 26.17
N VAL A 195 12.33 -13.30 26.66
CA VAL A 195 13.48 -14.00 27.27
C VAL A 195 13.26 -14.07 28.78
N LYS A 196 13.20 -15.28 29.31
CA LYS A 196 13.08 -15.51 30.76
C LYS A 196 14.47 -15.48 31.43
N ASN A 197 14.49 -15.37 32.75
CA ASN A 197 15.74 -15.33 33.54
C ASN A 197 16.65 -16.53 33.33
N ASP A 198 16.08 -17.70 33.02
CA ASP A 198 16.83 -18.92 32.70
C ASP A 198 17.35 -18.93 31.23
N GLY A 199 17.09 -17.87 30.48
CA GLY A 199 17.44 -17.73 29.08
C GLY A 199 16.53 -18.48 28.14
N SER A 200 15.40 -19.05 28.58
CA SER A 200 14.41 -19.62 27.67
C SER A 200 13.65 -18.51 26.94
N LEU A 201 13.33 -18.77 25.66
CA LEU A 201 12.53 -17.89 24.83
C LEU A 201 11.10 -18.42 24.71
N THR A 202 10.15 -17.53 24.88
CA THR A 202 8.73 -17.81 24.62
C THR A 202 8.16 -16.72 23.72
N ASP A 203 7.16 -17.09 22.90
CA ASP A 203 6.38 -16.14 22.10
C ASP A 203 5.38 -15.37 22.97
N SER A 204 4.60 -14.49 22.34
CA SER A 204 3.54 -13.72 22.99
C SER A 204 2.45 -14.60 23.62
N LYS A 205 2.32 -15.86 23.19
CA LYS A 205 1.38 -16.87 23.71
C LYS A 205 2.00 -17.73 24.83
N GLY A 206 3.25 -17.48 25.19
CA GLY A 206 3.98 -18.24 26.18
C GLY A 206 4.51 -19.59 25.68
N GLN A 207 4.42 -19.88 24.38
CA GLN A 207 4.94 -21.11 23.79
C GLN A 207 6.45 -21.03 23.64
N LYS A 208 7.14 -22.18 23.79
CA LYS A 208 8.59 -22.23 23.66
C LYS A 208 9.01 -22.04 22.21
N VAL A 209 9.93 -21.12 21.98
CA VAL A 209 10.46 -20.80 20.65
C VAL A 209 11.47 -21.84 20.21
N ASP A 210 11.41 -22.25 18.92
CA ASP A 210 12.43 -23.11 18.32
C ASP A 210 13.73 -22.33 18.10
N THR A 211 14.73 -22.60 18.91
CA THR A 211 16.01 -21.92 18.89
C THR A 211 16.99 -22.47 17.84
N ASN A 212 16.62 -23.52 17.08
CA ASN A 212 17.45 -24.08 16.02
C ASN A 212 17.32 -23.34 14.70
N LYS A 213 16.28 -22.51 14.55
CA LYS A 213 16.11 -21.66 13.38
C LYS A 213 17.00 -20.41 13.48
N GLN A 214 17.55 -19.98 12.37
CA GLN A 214 18.21 -18.67 12.26
C GLN A 214 17.18 -17.55 12.32
N TRP A 215 17.58 -16.37 12.80
CA TRP A 215 16.72 -15.23 12.99
C TRP A 215 17.51 -13.93 12.97
N PHE A 216 16.85 -12.81 12.80
CA PHE A 216 17.43 -11.48 12.90
C PHE A 216 16.40 -10.44 13.31
N ILE A 217 16.86 -9.28 13.71
CA ILE A 217 16.03 -8.14 14.08
C ILE A 217 16.29 -7.01 13.09
N ASN A 218 15.21 -6.44 12.57
CA ASN A 218 15.28 -5.24 11.75
C ASN A 218 15.43 -3.99 12.62
N PHE A 219 16.63 -3.48 12.74
CA PHE A 219 16.88 -2.27 13.53
C PHE A 219 16.58 -0.97 12.79
N ALA A 220 16.51 -0.95 11.48
CA ALA A 220 16.21 0.26 10.73
C ALA A 220 14.80 0.79 11.03
N SER A 221 13.82 -0.11 11.19
CA SER A 221 12.48 0.23 11.63
C SER A 221 12.33 0.33 13.15
N ASN A 222 13.36 -0.04 13.90
CA ASN A 222 13.33 -0.23 15.36
C ASN A 222 13.87 0.92 16.19
N SER A 223 14.19 2.07 15.64
CA SER A 223 14.63 3.24 16.42
C SER A 223 13.61 3.67 17.50
N THR A 224 12.38 3.17 17.43
CA THR A 224 11.27 3.47 18.34
C THR A 224 10.79 2.27 19.16
N TYR A 225 11.29 1.04 18.92
CA TYR A 225 10.84 -0.13 19.65
C TYR A 225 11.53 -0.27 21.01
N ALA A 226 10.70 -0.45 22.01
CA ALA A 226 11.13 -0.71 23.35
C ALA A 226 11.16 -2.23 23.59
N ALA A 227 12.31 -2.76 23.89
CA ALA A 227 12.35 -4.02 24.64
C ALA A 227 11.79 -3.71 26.01
N LYS A 228 10.73 -4.42 26.39
CA LYS A 228 10.08 -4.24 27.66
C LYS A 228 10.74 -5.16 28.67
N ALA A 229 11.49 -4.58 29.59
CA ALA A 229 11.95 -5.30 30.76
C ALA A 229 10.82 -5.34 31.78
N VAL A 230 10.22 -6.50 32.00
CA VAL A 230 9.20 -6.69 33.03
C VAL A 230 9.89 -6.99 34.35
N TYR A 231 9.69 -6.11 35.27
CA TYR A 231 10.29 -6.13 36.58
C TYR A 231 9.37 -6.81 37.61
N GLY A 232 9.79 -7.90 38.20
CA GLY A 232 9.07 -8.70 39.20
C GLY A 232 7.88 -8.03 39.88
N GLY A 233 6.72 -8.15 39.29
CA GLY A 233 5.41 -8.04 39.87
C GLY A 233 4.74 -6.68 39.96
N THR A 234 5.43 -5.52 39.95
CA THR A 234 4.74 -4.24 40.22
C THR A 234 5.30 -2.96 39.62
N SER A 235 6.45 -2.95 38.98
CA SER A 235 6.92 -1.79 38.19
C SER A 235 7.62 -2.20 36.93
N THR A 236 7.15 -1.66 35.83
CA THR A 236 7.76 -1.82 34.51
C THR A 236 8.70 -0.66 34.25
N GLU A 237 9.99 -0.92 34.14
CA GLU A 237 10.91 0.05 33.54
C GLU A 237 11.13 -0.35 32.08
N THR A 238 10.70 0.47 31.16
CA THR A 238 10.89 0.24 29.73
C THR A 238 12.28 0.71 29.37
N VAL A 239 13.16 -0.22 29.03
CA VAL A 239 14.46 0.06 28.43
C VAL A 239 14.32 -0.33 26.97
N THR A 240 14.54 0.59 26.05
CA THR A 240 14.58 0.23 24.63
C THR A 240 15.70 -0.77 24.39
N PHE A 241 15.49 -1.72 23.51
CA PHE A 241 16.53 -2.70 23.14
C PHE A 241 17.80 -1.98 22.66
N TYR A 242 17.62 -0.93 21.87
CA TYR A 242 18.65 0.02 21.51
C TYR A 242 19.38 0.63 22.70
N LYS A 243 18.65 1.12 23.71
CA LYS A 243 19.24 1.70 24.91
C LYS A 243 19.99 0.68 25.73
N LEU A 244 19.48 -0.56 25.79
CA LEU A 244 20.18 -1.67 26.42
C LEU A 244 21.54 -1.90 25.77
N LEU A 245 21.58 -2.06 24.46
CA LEU A 245 22.80 -2.37 23.74
C LEU A 245 23.80 -1.22 23.77
N ASN A 246 23.35 0.02 23.59
CA ASN A 246 24.23 1.21 23.59
C ASN A 246 24.64 1.71 24.98
N GLN A 247 23.84 1.45 26.00
CA GLN A 247 24.09 1.93 27.35
C GLN A 247 24.36 0.77 28.30
N ILE A 248 24.82 -0.36 27.80
CA ILE A 248 25.10 -1.55 28.63
C ILE A 248 26.01 -1.21 29.80
N ASP A 249 26.97 -0.29 29.64
CA ASP A 249 27.88 0.19 30.67
C ASP A 249 27.17 0.89 31.86
N GLN A 250 25.96 1.41 31.63
CA GLN A 250 25.15 2.05 32.66
C GLN A 250 24.19 1.07 33.36
N ILE A 251 23.94 -0.08 32.74
CA ILE A 251 22.97 -1.07 33.18
C ILE A 251 23.66 -2.23 33.88
N VAL A 252 24.87 -2.57 33.48
CA VAL A 252 25.71 -3.64 33.99
C VAL A 252 26.92 -3.05 34.68
N SER A 253 27.41 -3.68 35.77
CA SER A 253 28.59 -3.18 36.47
C SER A 253 29.84 -3.14 35.58
N SER A 254 30.73 -2.19 35.87
CA SER A 254 31.93 -1.88 35.05
C SER A 254 32.90 -3.07 34.86
N ASP A 255 32.85 -4.04 35.74
CA ASP A 255 33.70 -5.23 35.73
C ASP A 255 33.06 -6.44 35.04
N ASN A 256 31.81 -6.32 34.59
CA ASN A 256 31.14 -7.41 33.87
C ASN A 256 31.40 -7.39 32.37
N THR A 257 32.64 -7.79 32.02
CA THR A 257 33.08 -7.84 30.63
C THR A 257 32.28 -8.82 29.75
N ALA A 258 31.77 -9.91 30.33
CA ALA A 258 30.99 -10.92 29.60
C ALA A 258 29.66 -10.36 29.07
N ALA A 259 28.91 -9.59 29.87
CA ALA A 259 27.65 -9.01 29.46
C ALA A 259 27.84 -7.87 28.43
N LYS A 260 28.89 -7.07 28.60
CA LYS A 260 29.26 -6.04 27.64
C LYS A 260 29.64 -6.63 26.28
N PHE A 261 30.36 -7.73 26.32
CA PHE A 261 30.73 -8.46 25.13
C PHE A 261 29.52 -9.10 24.44
N ALA A 262 28.62 -9.72 25.21
CA ALA A 262 27.38 -10.27 24.69
C ALA A 262 26.53 -9.20 23.98
N ALA A 263 26.41 -7.99 24.56
CA ALA A 263 25.72 -6.87 23.94
C ALA A 263 26.38 -6.46 22.60
N LYS A 264 27.71 -6.42 22.55
CA LYS A 264 28.43 -6.12 21.29
C LYS A 264 28.24 -7.19 20.24
N ARG A 265 28.23 -8.47 20.63
CA ARG A 265 27.94 -9.58 19.71
C ARG A 265 26.54 -9.48 19.12
N ILE A 266 25.55 -9.15 19.93
CA ILE A 266 24.19 -8.90 19.43
C ILE A 266 24.20 -7.78 18.40
N MET A 267 24.78 -6.62 18.72
CA MET A 267 24.83 -5.48 17.80
C MET A 267 25.49 -5.80 16.49
N ILE A 268 26.57 -6.60 16.53
CA ILE A 268 27.29 -7.03 15.35
C ILE A 268 26.49 -8.07 14.57
N GLY A 269 26.02 -9.13 15.25
CA GLY A 269 25.29 -10.23 14.65
C GLY A 269 24.00 -9.83 13.95
N VAL A 270 23.37 -8.72 14.37
CA VAL A 270 22.19 -8.14 13.74
C VAL A 270 22.51 -6.94 12.84
N GLY A 271 23.78 -6.65 12.56
CA GLY A 271 24.19 -5.56 11.68
C GLY A 271 24.03 -4.14 12.27
N TYR A 272 23.55 -4.01 13.48
CA TYR A 272 23.20 -2.71 14.10
C TYR A 272 24.42 -1.78 14.26
N TYR A 273 25.56 -2.32 14.66
CA TYR A 273 26.76 -1.54 14.85
C TYR A 273 27.16 -0.79 13.57
N TYR A 274 27.09 -1.48 12.46
CA TYR A 274 27.38 -0.89 11.15
C TYR A 274 26.43 0.24 10.81
N LEU A 275 25.12 0.01 10.97
CA LEU A 275 24.10 1.02 10.69
C LEU A 275 24.26 2.27 11.54
N HIS A 276 24.56 2.10 12.83
CA HIS A 276 24.62 3.22 13.76
C HIS A 276 25.93 3.99 13.70
N TYR A 277 27.06 3.30 13.58
CA TYR A 277 28.37 3.93 13.69
C TYR A 277 29.05 4.20 12.35
N VAL A 278 28.66 3.52 11.31
CA VAL A 278 29.29 3.66 9.99
C VAL A 278 28.50 4.52 9.04
N ASN A 279 27.18 4.53 9.14
CA ASN A 279 26.29 5.25 8.22
C ASN A 279 25.67 6.54 8.76
N HIS A 280 25.73 6.81 10.07
CA HIS A 280 25.22 8.06 10.62
C HIS A 280 26.33 9.12 10.76
N ASP A 281 26.35 10.04 9.81
CA ASP A 281 26.82 11.42 9.91
C ASP A 281 28.30 11.75 10.17
N ASN A 282 29.23 10.84 10.02
CA ASN A 282 30.65 11.22 10.10
C ASN A 282 31.54 10.41 9.18
N GLU A 283 32.24 11.07 8.26
CA GLU A 283 33.34 10.49 7.47
C GLU A 283 34.42 9.84 8.36
N GLU A 284 34.55 10.24 9.62
CA GLU A 284 35.45 9.63 10.58
C GLU A 284 34.99 8.25 11.10
N THR A 285 33.69 7.91 10.99
CA THR A 285 33.16 6.64 11.48
C THR A 285 33.09 5.55 10.42
N HIS A 286 33.33 5.88 9.16
CA HIS A 286 33.52 4.89 8.09
C HIS A 286 34.85 4.13 8.22
N ASN A 287 35.59 4.32 9.30
CA ASN A 287 36.89 3.74 9.46
C ASN A 287 36.78 2.34 10.09
N LYS A 288 37.15 1.32 9.28
CA LYS A 288 37.23 -0.08 9.65
C LYS A 288 38.10 -0.32 10.92
N ASP A 289 39.04 0.57 11.21
CA ASP A 289 39.92 0.47 12.35
C ASP A 289 39.25 0.84 13.68
N LYS A 290 38.28 1.76 13.69
CA LYS A 290 37.48 2.09 14.87
C LYS A 290 36.56 0.95 15.31
N TRP A 291 36.11 0.18 14.36
CA TRP A 291 35.30 -1.01 14.57
C TRP A 291 36.12 -2.11 15.28
N LYS A 292 37.33 -2.28 14.84
CA LYS A 292 38.32 -3.16 15.46
C LYS A 292 38.63 -2.72 16.88
N GLU A 293 38.87 -1.44 17.07
CA GLU A 293 39.11 -0.84 18.39
C GLU A 293 37.93 -1.02 19.34
N TYR A 294 36.71 -0.85 18.84
CA TYR A 294 35.49 -1.06 19.64
C TYR A 294 35.32 -2.52 20.07
N LEU A 295 35.61 -3.48 19.20
CA LEU A 295 35.57 -4.90 19.53
C LEU A 295 36.73 -5.31 20.48
N GLU A 296 37.93 -4.80 20.25
CA GLU A 296 39.10 -5.16 21.03
C GLU A 296 39.09 -4.61 22.44
N LYS A 297 38.44 -3.49 22.67
CA LYS A 297 38.37 -2.80 23.97
C LYS A 297 37.79 -3.64 25.11
N ASP A 298 36.93 -4.59 24.80
CA ASP A 298 36.24 -5.44 25.81
C ASP A 298 36.37 -6.94 25.46
N LYS A 299 37.35 -7.32 24.70
CA LYS A 299 37.60 -8.69 24.22
C LYS A 299 37.88 -9.65 25.38
N PRO A 300 36.96 -10.54 25.73
CA PRO A 300 37.33 -11.75 26.41
C PRO A 300 38.02 -12.64 25.39
N GLY A 301 39.10 -13.33 25.70
CA GLY A 301 40.05 -13.97 24.85
C GLY A 301 39.62 -14.94 23.74
N ASN A 302 38.36 -14.89 23.30
CA ASN A 302 37.75 -15.86 22.39
C ASN A 302 36.98 -15.27 21.21
N ILE A 303 37.14 -14.00 20.86
CA ILE A 303 36.66 -13.56 19.53
C ILE A 303 37.71 -14.01 18.53
N SER A 304 37.28 -14.83 17.59
CA SER A 304 38.16 -15.18 16.47
C SER A 304 38.34 -13.93 15.59
N GLU A 305 39.55 -13.72 15.12
CA GLU A 305 39.91 -12.73 14.11
C GLU A 305 39.03 -12.90 12.86
N GLU A 306 38.52 -14.09 12.64
CA GLU A 306 37.59 -14.51 11.60
C GLU A 306 36.22 -13.81 11.71
N MET A 307 35.61 -13.72 12.89
CA MET A 307 34.37 -12.98 13.12
C MET A 307 34.53 -11.48 12.85
N TYR A 308 35.72 -10.97 13.04
CA TYR A 308 36.06 -9.58 12.78
C TYR A 308 36.34 -9.28 11.29
N ASN A 309 37.02 -10.21 10.60
CA ASN A 309 37.43 -10.00 9.22
C ASN A 309 36.33 -10.29 8.19
N THR A 310 35.26 -10.95 8.61
CA THR A 310 34.20 -11.38 7.72
C THR A 310 33.03 -10.36 7.62
N GLN A 311 33.09 -9.27 8.38
CA GLN A 311 32.00 -8.28 8.34
C GLN A 311 32.25 -7.21 7.28
N LYS A 312 31.55 -7.28 6.16
CA LYS A 312 31.46 -6.18 5.18
C LYS A 312 30.48 -5.11 5.63
N PRO A 313 30.81 -3.87 5.37
CA PRO A 313 29.89 -2.77 5.52
C PRO A 313 28.61 -3.00 4.71
N MET A 314 27.45 -2.93 5.35
CA MET A 314 26.17 -2.91 4.67
C MET A 314 25.90 -1.51 4.11
N ASP A 315 25.45 -1.45 2.87
CA ASP A 315 24.94 -0.21 2.32
C ASP A 315 23.55 0.07 2.91
N ILE A 316 23.43 1.17 3.67
CA ILE A 316 22.19 1.57 4.31
C ILE A 316 21.06 1.85 3.30
N ASN A 317 21.42 2.26 2.08
CA ASN A 317 20.44 2.50 1.03
C ASN A 317 19.81 1.21 0.52
N ASN A 318 20.45 0.06 0.75
CA ASN A 318 19.94 -1.27 0.42
C ASN A 318 19.34 -1.98 1.63
N PHE A 319 19.22 -1.31 2.77
CA PHE A 319 18.73 -1.91 3.99
C PHE A 319 17.23 -2.27 3.93
N ASN A 320 16.46 -1.68 3.02
CA ASN A 320 15.07 -2.02 2.75
C ASN A 320 14.92 -3.26 1.86
N ASP A 321 15.94 -3.61 1.09
CA ASP A 321 15.99 -4.82 0.27
C ASP A 321 16.62 -5.95 1.09
N TYR A 322 15.89 -6.36 2.12
CA TYR A 322 16.37 -7.35 3.07
C TYR A 322 16.74 -8.66 2.44
N ASP A 323 18.00 -8.78 2.12
CA ASP A 323 18.66 -10.07 2.19
C ASP A 323 19.20 -10.27 3.62
N ILE A 324 18.62 -11.21 4.33
CA ILE A 324 19.06 -11.60 5.68
C ILE A 324 20.52 -11.98 5.74
N LYS A 325 21.06 -12.50 4.67
CA LYS A 325 22.52 -12.71 4.56
C LYS A 325 23.29 -11.44 4.87
N THR A 326 22.79 -10.28 4.45
CA THR A 326 23.45 -9.01 4.73
C THR A 326 23.32 -8.55 6.19
N CYS A 327 22.31 -8.98 6.90
CA CYS A 327 22.15 -8.64 8.33
C CYS A 327 22.83 -9.63 9.28
N ALA A 328 22.92 -10.89 8.88
CA ALA A 328 23.42 -11.98 9.72
C ALA A 328 24.77 -12.56 9.22
N SER A 329 25.11 -12.35 7.98
CA SER A 329 26.35 -12.80 7.37
C SER A 329 27.04 -11.69 6.62
N ILE A 330 28.25 -11.72 6.69
CA ILE A 330 29.14 -10.60 6.50
C ILE A 330 29.95 -10.68 5.22
N ASP A 331 29.99 -11.79 4.55
CA ASP A 331 30.62 -11.98 3.25
C ASP A 331 30.15 -13.28 2.60
N ASP A 332 29.68 -13.23 1.35
CA ASP A 332 29.34 -14.43 0.57
C ASP A 332 30.54 -15.30 0.23
N SER A 333 31.78 -14.79 0.38
CA SER A 333 33.03 -15.49 0.10
C SER A 333 33.71 -16.03 1.34
N ALA A 334 33.23 -15.76 2.56
CA ALA A 334 33.81 -16.24 3.80
C ALA A 334 32.92 -17.29 4.48
N PRO A 335 33.44 -18.23 5.25
CA PRO A 335 32.63 -19.09 6.08
C PRO A 335 31.86 -18.20 7.04
N THR A 336 30.59 -18.13 6.83
CA THR A 336 29.66 -17.27 7.54
C THR A 336 29.63 -17.62 9.00
N VAL A 337 30.02 -16.71 9.85
CA VAL A 337 29.64 -16.75 11.25
C VAL A 337 28.22 -16.28 11.31
N SER A 338 27.29 -17.18 11.09
CA SER A 338 25.86 -16.89 11.22
C SER A 338 25.57 -16.65 12.69
N TYR A 339 25.05 -15.48 13.01
CA TYR A 339 24.50 -15.19 14.33
C TYR A 339 23.13 -15.87 14.42
N SER A 340 23.06 -16.99 15.13
CA SER A 340 21.87 -17.81 15.21
C SER A 340 20.94 -17.34 16.34
N LEU A 341 19.69 -17.82 16.35
CA LEU A 341 18.77 -17.60 17.47
C LEU A 341 19.33 -18.15 18.79
N ASN A 342 20.14 -19.23 18.75
CA ASN A 342 20.82 -19.75 19.91
C ASN A 342 21.91 -18.80 20.41
N ASP A 343 22.71 -18.22 19.52
CA ASP A 343 23.72 -17.23 19.92
C ASP A 343 23.10 -16.02 20.60
N PHE A 344 22.02 -15.50 20.04
CA PHE A 344 21.28 -14.39 20.63
C PHE A 344 20.67 -14.75 22.00
N LYS A 345 20.09 -15.92 22.11
CA LYS A 345 19.54 -16.42 23.36
C LYS A 345 20.63 -16.50 24.44
N ASP A 346 21.80 -17.01 24.11
CA ASP A 346 22.89 -17.17 25.07
C ASP A 346 23.50 -15.80 25.44
N ASP A 347 23.62 -14.89 24.49
CA ASP A 347 24.06 -13.52 24.73
C ASP A 347 23.05 -12.73 25.59
N LEU A 348 21.76 -12.81 25.28
CA LEU A 348 20.69 -12.20 26.12
C LEU A 348 20.66 -12.81 27.51
N LYS A 349 20.79 -14.13 27.66
CA LYS A 349 20.88 -14.80 28.93
C LYS A 349 22.05 -14.28 29.75
N THR A 350 23.20 -14.08 29.13
CA THR A 350 24.40 -13.52 29.75
C THR A 350 24.14 -12.12 30.29
N ILE A 351 23.50 -11.25 29.47
CA ILE A 351 23.13 -9.90 29.88
C ILE A 351 22.10 -9.92 31.01
N VAL A 352 21.02 -10.68 30.88
CA VAL A 352 19.94 -10.77 31.91
C VAL A 352 20.48 -11.29 33.24
N ASN A 353 21.28 -12.35 33.23
CA ASN A 353 21.90 -12.90 34.44
C ASN A 353 22.87 -11.88 35.07
N SER A 354 23.53 -11.07 34.31
CA SER A 354 24.44 -10.04 34.79
C SER A 354 23.70 -8.89 35.46
N ILE A 355 22.60 -8.46 34.89
CA ILE A 355 21.73 -7.44 35.48
C ILE A 355 21.15 -7.90 36.80
N ALA A 356 20.76 -9.17 36.91
CA ALA A 356 20.16 -9.74 38.12
C ALA A 356 21.18 -9.92 39.30
N ARG A 357 22.48 -10.06 39.00
CA ARG A 357 23.50 -10.46 40.00
C ARG A 357 24.37 -9.30 40.49
N THR A 358 24.44 -8.22 39.76
CA THR A 358 25.35 -7.11 40.11
C THR A 358 24.60 -6.00 40.82
N GLY A 359 25.07 -5.51 41.95
CA GLY A 359 24.53 -4.51 42.87
C GLY A 359 23.91 -3.24 42.29
N THR A 360 23.29 -3.35 41.11
CA THR A 360 22.50 -2.31 40.49
C THR A 360 21.13 -2.19 41.18
N LYS A 361 20.40 -1.11 40.93
CA LYS A 361 18.99 -0.96 41.41
C LYS A 361 18.08 -2.14 41.02
N TYR A 362 18.57 -3.03 40.19
CA TYR A 362 17.87 -4.17 39.58
C TYR A 362 18.25 -5.54 40.21
N ALA A 363 19.20 -5.55 41.12
CA ALA A 363 19.63 -6.80 41.80
C ALA A 363 18.45 -7.52 42.47
N ASN A 364 18.41 -8.84 42.34
CA ASN A 364 17.40 -9.72 42.92
C ASN A 364 15.99 -9.62 42.32
N LYS A 365 15.81 -9.18 41.12
CA LYS A 365 14.52 -9.13 40.42
C LYS A 365 14.49 -10.01 39.18
N SER A 366 13.31 -10.53 38.86
CA SER A 366 13.09 -11.33 37.66
C SER A 366 12.96 -10.42 36.43
N TRP A 367 13.65 -10.72 35.40
CA TRP A 367 13.62 -9.96 34.13
C TRP A 367 13.02 -10.78 33.03
N THR A 368 12.18 -10.12 32.20
CA THR A 368 11.65 -10.66 30.98
C THR A 368 11.90 -9.62 29.90
N TRP A 369 12.48 -10.03 28.80
CA TRP A 369 12.73 -9.18 27.66
C TRP A 369 11.75 -9.53 26.54
N GLU A 370 11.03 -8.54 26.05
CA GLU A 370 10.19 -8.66 24.88
C GLU A 370 10.98 -8.15 23.68
N ILE A 371 11.09 -8.98 22.66
CA ILE A 371 11.76 -8.65 21.40
C ILE A 371 10.68 -8.21 20.41
N PRO A 372 10.90 -7.10 19.67
CA PRO A 372 9.84 -6.50 18.85
C PRO A 372 9.40 -7.36 17.68
N LEU A 373 8.26 -6.99 17.13
CA LEU A 373 7.56 -7.56 15.98
C LEU A 373 8.40 -7.81 14.73
N GLU A 374 9.38 -6.96 14.46
CA GLU A 374 10.26 -7.13 13.30
C GLU A 374 11.35 -8.17 13.49
N THR A 375 11.17 -9.09 14.41
CA THR A 375 12.00 -10.28 14.54
C THR A 375 11.51 -11.35 13.59
N TYR A 376 12.40 -11.87 12.78
CA TYR A 376 12.10 -12.84 11.74
C TYR A 376 12.89 -14.12 11.94
N ILE A 377 12.28 -15.25 11.67
CA ILE A 377 12.94 -16.53 11.54
C ILE A 377 13.34 -16.71 10.08
N TYR A 378 14.54 -17.20 9.92
CA TYR A 378 15.18 -17.40 8.66
C TYR A 378 15.26 -18.90 8.33
N HIS A 379 14.81 -19.27 7.15
CA HIS A 379 14.98 -20.61 6.62
C HIS A 379 15.22 -20.59 5.12
N ALA A 380 15.95 -21.57 4.62
CA ALA A 380 16.17 -21.70 3.19
C ALA A 380 14.84 -21.96 2.47
N GLY A 381 14.62 -21.27 1.37
CA GLY A 381 13.58 -21.57 0.42
C GLY A 381 13.82 -22.90 -0.33
N GLU A 382 12.95 -23.22 -1.24
CA GLU A 382 13.12 -24.40 -2.10
C GLU A 382 14.39 -24.25 -2.95
N THR A 383 15.03 -25.38 -3.27
CA THR A 383 16.23 -25.44 -4.09
C THR A 383 15.99 -26.30 -5.32
N GLY A 384 16.72 -26.02 -6.40
CA GLY A 384 16.74 -26.86 -7.59
C GLY A 384 15.68 -26.56 -8.63
N LEU A 385 14.76 -25.56 -8.39
CA LEU A 385 13.84 -25.09 -9.42
C LEU A 385 14.58 -24.24 -10.45
N THR A 386 14.17 -24.37 -11.69
CA THR A 386 14.62 -23.53 -12.80
C THR A 386 13.40 -22.81 -13.39
N PHE A 387 13.60 -21.72 -14.12
CA PHE A 387 12.50 -20.98 -14.70
C PHE A 387 11.62 -21.82 -15.65
N LYS A 388 12.16 -22.88 -16.24
CA LYS A 388 11.37 -23.83 -17.08
C LYS A 388 10.21 -24.49 -16.34
N ASN A 389 10.23 -24.50 -15.00
CA ASN A 389 9.17 -25.06 -14.17
C ASN A 389 8.10 -24.01 -13.83
N VAL A 390 8.27 -22.75 -14.22
CA VAL A 390 7.26 -21.69 -14.06
C VAL A 390 6.23 -21.78 -15.19
N GLY A 391 4.97 -21.66 -14.84
CA GLY A 391 3.82 -21.93 -15.73
C GLY A 391 3.62 -20.89 -16.85
N ILE A 392 4.67 -20.52 -17.57
CA ILE A 392 4.62 -19.75 -18.81
C ILE A 392 5.51 -20.38 -19.87
N GLU A 393 4.98 -20.62 -21.05
CA GLU A 393 5.68 -21.32 -22.12
C GLU A 393 5.48 -20.61 -23.48
N LYS A 394 6.53 -20.57 -24.30
CA LYS A 394 6.47 -20.19 -25.70
C LYS A 394 5.95 -21.37 -26.52
N ILE A 395 4.78 -21.25 -27.14
CA ILE A 395 4.23 -22.26 -28.05
C ILE A 395 4.72 -22.03 -29.50
N ASP A 396 4.70 -20.78 -29.94
CA ASP A 396 5.34 -20.32 -31.16
C ASP A 396 5.85 -18.88 -30.99
N ASP A 397 6.37 -18.26 -32.04
CA ASP A 397 6.93 -16.91 -31.96
C ASP A 397 5.89 -15.86 -31.52
N TYR A 398 4.59 -16.13 -31.70
CA TYR A 398 3.49 -15.21 -31.39
C TYR A 398 2.35 -15.86 -30.62
N LYS A 399 2.68 -16.88 -29.81
CA LYS A 399 1.73 -17.49 -28.89
C LYS A 399 2.45 -17.94 -27.62
N ILE A 400 1.93 -17.51 -26.49
CA ILE A 400 2.32 -18.01 -25.17
C ILE A 400 1.21 -18.88 -24.60
N ARG A 401 1.59 -19.80 -23.70
CA ARG A 401 0.67 -20.60 -22.90
C ARG A 401 0.95 -20.35 -21.44
N LEU A 402 -0.12 -20.12 -20.67
CA LEU A 402 -0.08 -20.00 -19.23
C LEU A 402 -0.64 -21.26 -18.58
N TYR A 403 0.04 -21.73 -17.53
CA TYR A 403 -0.38 -22.81 -16.65
C TYR A 403 -0.59 -22.23 -15.27
N LEU A 404 -1.81 -22.37 -14.73
CA LEU A 404 -2.23 -21.73 -13.48
C LEU A 404 -2.47 -22.78 -12.39
N GLU A 405 -2.19 -22.43 -11.14
CA GLU A 405 -2.48 -23.29 -9.98
C GLU A 405 -3.96 -23.31 -9.60
N LYS A 406 -4.73 -22.32 -10.07
CA LYS A 406 -6.17 -22.18 -9.83
C LYS A 406 -6.90 -21.93 -11.15
N PRO A 407 -8.13 -22.41 -11.29
CA PRO A 407 -8.92 -22.11 -12.48
C PRO A 407 -9.35 -20.64 -12.44
N ILE A 408 -9.26 -19.98 -13.58
CA ILE A 408 -9.73 -18.60 -13.76
C ILE A 408 -10.72 -18.55 -14.92
N ALA A 409 -11.77 -17.75 -14.83
CA ALA A 409 -12.67 -17.50 -15.94
C ALA A 409 -12.04 -16.57 -16.98
N GLU A 410 -12.51 -16.66 -18.22
CA GLU A 410 -11.96 -15.89 -19.34
C GLU A 410 -11.99 -14.37 -19.06
N LEU A 411 -13.11 -13.88 -18.54
CA LEU A 411 -13.27 -12.47 -18.27
C LEU A 411 -12.31 -11.97 -17.16
N ASP A 412 -12.16 -12.76 -16.10
CA ASP A 412 -11.23 -12.48 -15.01
C ASP A 412 -9.78 -12.54 -15.51
N LEU A 413 -9.45 -13.49 -16.40
CA LEU A 413 -8.13 -13.56 -17.02
C LEU A 413 -7.87 -12.33 -17.89
N LYS A 414 -8.83 -11.91 -18.72
CA LYS A 414 -8.70 -10.66 -19.52
C LYS A 414 -8.43 -9.45 -18.62
N PHE A 415 -9.12 -9.34 -17.50
CA PHE A 415 -8.86 -8.29 -16.52
C PHE A 415 -7.43 -8.35 -15.97
N GLN A 416 -6.96 -9.51 -15.53
CA GLN A 416 -5.58 -9.67 -15.01
C GLN A 416 -4.54 -9.29 -16.07
N LEU A 417 -4.81 -9.59 -17.33
CA LEU A 417 -3.93 -9.35 -18.46
C LEU A 417 -4.06 -7.93 -19.07
N CYS A 418 -4.89 -7.05 -18.51
CA CYS A 418 -4.81 -5.61 -18.74
C CYS A 418 -3.54 -5.01 -18.10
N SER A 419 -3.01 -5.63 -17.06
CA SER A 419 -1.67 -5.35 -16.53
C SER A 419 -0.62 -6.04 -17.37
N ASN A 420 0.60 -5.50 -17.37
CA ASN A 420 1.70 -6.08 -18.15
C ASN A 420 2.93 -6.36 -17.26
N TRP A 421 3.86 -7.14 -17.80
CA TRP A 421 5.14 -7.46 -17.14
C TRP A 421 6.32 -7.38 -18.12
N ILE A 422 6.09 -6.98 -19.37
CA ILE A 422 7.15 -7.00 -20.37
C ILE A 422 8.07 -5.80 -20.25
N VAL A 423 9.34 -6.06 -20.50
CA VAL A 423 10.42 -5.07 -20.55
C VAL A 423 11.30 -5.33 -21.76
N ASP A 424 12.05 -4.33 -22.22
CA ASP A 424 13.15 -4.59 -23.16
C ASP A 424 14.25 -5.38 -22.42
N VAL A 425 14.24 -6.69 -22.59
CA VAL A 425 15.10 -7.65 -21.87
C VAL A 425 16.57 -7.31 -22.06
N ALA A 426 16.97 -6.90 -23.27
CA ALA A 426 18.36 -6.57 -23.57
C ALA A 426 18.80 -5.29 -22.83
N LEU A 427 17.95 -4.27 -22.84
CA LEU A 427 18.18 -3.02 -22.11
C LEU A 427 18.16 -3.24 -20.59
N TYR A 428 17.21 -4.02 -20.09
CA TYR A 428 17.10 -4.37 -18.67
C TYR A 428 18.39 -5.02 -18.16
N LYS A 429 18.85 -6.07 -18.85
CA LYS A 429 20.10 -6.77 -18.52
C LYS A 429 21.32 -5.85 -18.62
N LYS A 430 21.38 -4.98 -19.64
CA LYS A 430 22.46 -4.00 -19.81
C LYS A 430 22.55 -3.00 -18.66
N LEU A 431 21.42 -2.63 -18.08
CA LEU A 431 21.30 -1.67 -16.98
C LEU A 431 21.38 -2.32 -15.59
N THR A 432 21.53 -3.63 -15.55
CA THR A 432 21.65 -4.42 -14.33
C THR A 432 23.10 -4.46 -13.86
N LYS A 433 23.30 -4.42 -12.55
CA LYS A 433 24.59 -4.57 -11.87
C LYS A 433 24.43 -5.53 -10.71
N GLU A 434 25.50 -6.27 -10.42
CA GLU A 434 25.60 -7.03 -9.18
C GLU A 434 25.61 -6.09 -7.97
N ALA A 435 24.81 -6.43 -6.97
CA ALA A 435 24.65 -5.66 -5.75
C ALA A 435 24.53 -6.60 -4.54
N GLY A 436 25.64 -6.80 -3.86
CA GLY A 436 25.70 -7.78 -2.77
C GLY A 436 25.45 -9.20 -3.27
N THR A 437 24.40 -9.85 -2.75
CA THR A 437 23.97 -11.19 -3.14
C THR A 437 22.87 -11.19 -4.22
N GLY A 438 22.50 -10.03 -4.71
CA GLY A 438 21.44 -9.86 -5.69
C GLY A 438 21.85 -8.97 -6.85
N LYS A 439 20.84 -8.56 -7.62
CA LYS A 439 21.00 -7.70 -8.79
C LYS A 439 20.16 -6.43 -8.63
N LEU A 440 20.71 -5.30 -9.03
CA LEU A 440 19.98 -4.04 -9.14
C LEU A 440 19.99 -3.57 -10.59
N THR A 441 18.82 -3.17 -11.06
CA THR A 441 18.67 -2.54 -12.37
C THR A 441 18.34 -1.06 -12.22
N THR A 442 18.80 -0.25 -13.16
CA THR A 442 18.35 1.14 -13.34
C THR A 442 17.37 1.27 -14.50
N TYR A 443 16.80 0.15 -14.98
CA TYR A 443 15.75 0.15 -15.99
C TYR A 443 14.55 0.96 -15.51
N ALA A 444 14.03 1.83 -16.36
CA ALA A 444 12.88 2.68 -16.11
C ALA A 444 13.02 3.57 -14.85
N THR A 445 14.23 4.07 -14.58
CA THR A 445 14.48 5.00 -13.47
C THR A 445 15.12 6.30 -13.96
N ASN A 446 14.58 7.43 -13.49
CA ASN A 446 15.16 8.78 -13.58
C ASN A 446 15.59 9.31 -14.97
N ARG A 447 15.63 8.50 -16.01
CA ARG A 447 16.14 8.89 -17.34
C ARG A 447 15.42 8.16 -18.46
N LYS A 448 15.13 8.86 -19.54
CA LYS A 448 14.50 8.27 -20.73
C LYS A 448 15.34 7.17 -21.39
N GLU A 449 16.68 7.30 -21.36
CA GLU A 449 17.60 6.34 -21.99
C GLU A 449 17.61 4.98 -21.29
N ASN A 450 17.05 4.92 -20.08
CA ASN A 450 16.92 3.70 -19.31
C ASN A 450 15.62 2.94 -19.55
N TYR A 451 14.82 3.38 -20.53
CA TYR A 451 13.47 2.88 -20.73
C TYR A 451 13.16 2.66 -22.22
N ALA A 452 12.35 1.68 -22.53
CA ALA A 452 11.80 1.41 -23.85
C ALA A 452 10.27 1.34 -23.76
N SER A 453 9.60 2.19 -24.50
CA SER A 453 8.14 2.30 -24.59
C SER A 453 7.59 1.37 -25.67
N TYR A 454 6.36 0.88 -25.53
CA TYR A 454 5.68 0.05 -26.53
C TYR A 454 4.18 0.35 -26.67
N GLY A 455 3.70 1.36 -25.96
CA GLY A 455 2.35 1.92 -26.11
C GLY A 455 2.28 3.03 -27.16
N PRO A 456 1.15 3.77 -27.19
CA PRO A 456 0.91 4.84 -28.17
C PRO A 456 1.88 6.02 -28.04
N TYR A 457 2.46 6.21 -26.86
CA TYR A 457 3.45 7.26 -26.62
C TYR A 457 4.79 6.68 -26.19
N ARG A 458 5.83 7.45 -26.41
CA ARG A 458 7.19 7.17 -25.93
C ARG A 458 7.68 8.31 -25.06
N LEU A 459 8.47 7.99 -24.07
CA LEU A 459 9.15 9.00 -23.24
C LEU A 459 10.22 9.71 -24.07
N SER A 460 9.99 10.97 -24.44
CA SER A 460 10.88 11.72 -25.34
C SER A 460 11.88 12.60 -24.56
N ALA A 461 11.45 13.18 -23.43
CA ALA A 461 12.32 13.94 -22.55
C ALA A 461 11.86 13.88 -21.10
N MET A 462 12.82 13.99 -20.19
CA MET A 462 12.56 14.10 -18.75
C MET A 462 13.59 15.03 -18.12
N THR A 463 13.11 16.03 -17.38
CA THR A 463 13.92 16.89 -16.53
C THR A 463 13.42 16.72 -15.10
N SER A 464 14.21 16.03 -14.28
CA SER A 464 13.83 15.68 -12.90
C SER A 464 13.36 16.91 -12.12
N GLY A 465 12.23 16.78 -11.43
CA GLY A 465 11.60 17.84 -10.63
C GLY A 465 11.04 19.02 -11.45
N THR A 466 11.00 18.91 -12.79
CA THR A 466 10.55 20.00 -13.66
C THR A 466 9.48 19.57 -14.65
N SER A 467 9.79 18.59 -15.52
CA SER A 467 8.86 18.16 -16.58
C SER A 467 9.17 16.80 -17.17
N ILE A 468 8.11 16.20 -17.70
CA ILE A 468 8.13 14.95 -18.47
C ILE A 468 7.46 15.26 -19.82
N THR A 469 8.07 14.80 -20.90
CA THR A 469 7.53 14.95 -22.25
C THR A 469 7.38 13.57 -22.89
N MET A 470 6.20 13.27 -23.33
CA MET A 470 5.91 12.07 -24.13
C MET A 470 5.41 12.49 -25.51
N GLU A 471 5.82 11.77 -26.54
CA GLU A 471 5.45 12.01 -27.94
C GLU A 471 4.91 10.73 -28.55
N LYS A 472 4.12 10.84 -29.63
CA LYS A 472 3.63 9.66 -30.37
C LYS A 472 4.77 8.69 -30.66
N ASN A 473 4.56 7.43 -30.32
CA ASN A 473 5.49 6.36 -30.64
C ASN A 473 5.29 5.93 -32.11
N PRO A 474 6.24 6.22 -33.02
CA PRO A 474 6.06 5.92 -34.42
C PRO A 474 6.00 4.42 -34.74
N ASN A 475 6.44 3.58 -33.80
CA ASN A 475 6.46 2.12 -33.92
C ASN A 475 5.21 1.44 -33.34
N TRP A 476 4.28 2.20 -32.74
CA TRP A 476 3.06 1.62 -32.20
C TRP A 476 2.11 1.18 -33.32
N TYR A 477 1.65 -0.05 -33.26
CA TYR A 477 0.83 -0.71 -34.28
C TYR A 477 -0.54 -0.03 -34.49
N GLY A 478 -1.10 0.57 -33.43
CA GLY A 478 -2.44 1.16 -33.44
C GLY A 478 -2.60 2.38 -34.36
N TRP A 479 -1.50 2.96 -34.91
CA TRP A 479 -1.61 4.02 -35.91
C TRP A 479 -2.11 3.52 -37.26
N THR A 480 -2.06 2.23 -37.55
CA THR A 480 -2.30 1.66 -38.87
C THR A 480 -3.18 0.42 -38.90
N ASP A 481 -3.66 -0.06 -37.75
CA ASP A 481 -4.47 -1.28 -37.67
C ASP A 481 -5.95 -1.08 -38.01
N GLY A 482 -6.42 0.18 -37.98
CA GLY A 482 -7.82 0.54 -38.23
C GLY A 482 -8.75 0.34 -37.05
N GLU A 483 -8.26 -0.21 -35.92
CA GLU A 483 -9.05 -0.45 -34.68
C GLU A 483 -8.97 0.74 -33.72
N HIS A 484 -7.90 1.57 -33.86
CA HIS A 484 -7.62 2.71 -32.97
C HIS A 484 -7.93 4.07 -33.64
N GLU A 485 -8.76 4.10 -34.70
CA GLU A 485 -9.09 5.34 -35.36
C GLU A 485 -9.79 6.33 -34.41
N GLY A 486 -9.30 7.57 -34.40
CA GLY A 486 -9.83 8.63 -33.53
C GLY A 486 -9.43 8.56 -32.08
N GLN A 487 -8.58 7.62 -31.70
CA GLN A 487 -8.01 7.48 -30.36
C GLN A 487 -6.62 8.11 -30.28
N TYR A 488 -6.17 8.43 -29.05
CA TYR A 488 -4.83 8.97 -28.76
C TYR A 488 -4.45 10.16 -29.67
N GLN A 489 -5.30 11.18 -29.72
CA GLN A 489 -5.17 12.31 -30.64
C GLN A 489 -4.02 13.27 -30.30
N MET A 490 -3.47 13.23 -29.07
CA MET A 490 -2.35 14.07 -28.67
C MET A 490 -1.10 13.76 -29.50
N ASP A 491 -0.47 14.80 -30.04
CA ASP A 491 0.86 14.68 -30.67
C ASP A 491 1.96 14.66 -29.62
N ARG A 492 1.68 15.33 -28.46
CA ARG A 492 2.57 15.44 -27.32
C ARG A 492 1.77 15.49 -26.02
N ILE A 493 2.31 14.87 -24.97
CA ILE A 493 1.87 15.04 -23.59
C ILE A 493 3.02 15.76 -22.87
N TYR A 494 2.74 16.94 -22.32
CA TYR A 494 3.70 17.73 -21.55
C TYR A 494 3.23 17.86 -20.11
N THR A 495 3.90 17.12 -19.23
CA THR A 495 3.57 17.08 -17.81
C THR A 495 4.58 17.92 -17.04
N ARG A 496 4.09 18.85 -16.25
CA ARG A 496 4.91 19.72 -15.37
C ARG A 496 4.87 19.19 -13.96
N ILE A 497 5.97 19.34 -13.22
CA ILE A 497 6.00 19.06 -11.77
C ILE A 497 5.65 20.35 -11.04
N ILE A 498 4.46 20.41 -10.46
CA ILE A 498 3.93 21.57 -9.75
C ILE A 498 3.47 21.14 -8.35
N PRO A 499 4.32 21.21 -7.33
CA PRO A 499 4.01 20.71 -6.00
C PRO A 499 2.89 21.45 -5.28
N THR A 500 2.60 22.70 -5.68
CA THR A 500 1.64 23.56 -4.97
C THR A 500 0.36 23.71 -5.78
N HIS A 501 -0.76 23.27 -5.25
CA HIS A 501 -2.09 23.31 -5.89
C HIS A 501 -2.46 24.73 -6.37
N SER A 502 -2.27 25.76 -5.52
CA SER A 502 -2.58 27.14 -5.91
C SER A 502 -1.74 27.66 -7.08
N THR A 503 -0.55 27.09 -7.31
CA THR A 503 0.25 27.38 -8.51
C THR A 503 -0.35 26.66 -9.72
N ALA A 504 -0.75 25.40 -9.59
CA ALA A 504 -1.39 24.68 -10.67
C ALA A 504 -2.68 25.36 -11.13
N VAL A 505 -3.53 25.84 -10.19
CA VAL A 505 -4.73 26.63 -10.51
C VAL A 505 -4.39 27.87 -11.33
N LYS A 506 -3.36 28.65 -10.94
CA LYS A 506 -2.94 29.83 -11.69
C LYS A 506 -2.44 29.49 -13.11
N GLU A 507 -1.72 28.39 -13.24
CA GLU A 507 -1.25 27.93 -14.53
C GLU A 507 -2.42 27.46 -15.43
N PHE A 508 -3.44 26.82 -14.85
CA PHE A 508 -4.67 26.47 -15.55
C PHE A 508 -5.44 27.75 -15.97
N GLU A 509 -5.64 28.70 -15.04
CA GLU A 509 -6.27 29.99 -15.33
C GLU A 509 -5.52 30.79 -16.44
N ALA A 510 -4.20 30.60 -16.53
CA ALA A 510 -3.36 31.21 -17.59
C ALA A 510 -3.39 30.44 -18.92
N GLY A 511 -4.09 29.30 -18.99
CA GLY A 511 -4.16 28.46 -20.18
C GLY A 511 -2.92 27.59 -20.43
N ASN A 512 -2.07 27.41 -19.44
CA ASN A 512 -0.84 26.60 -19.47
C ASN A 512 -1.06 25.13 -19.02
N LEU A 513 -2.24 24.80 -18.54
CA LEU A 513 -2.70 23.43 -18.24
C LEU A 513 -4.05 23.22 -18.91
N ASP A 514 -4.32 21.99 -19.32
CA ASP A 514 -5.56 21.60 -20.01
C ASP A 514 -6.57 20.93 -19.08
N ASP A 515 -6.14 20.57 -17.86
CA ASP A 515 -6.99 20.06 -16.80
C ASP A 515 -6.48 20.50 -15.42
N ILE A 516 -7.36 20.48 -14.44
CA ILE A 516 -7.04 20.73 -13.02
C ILE A 516 -8.02 20.00 -12.11
N ASP A 517 -7.52 19.23 -11.17
CA ASP A 517 -8.33 18.70 -10.08
C ASP A 517 -8.67 19.80 -9.09
N LEU A 518 -9.91 19.83 -8.65
CA LEU A 518 -10.42 20.89 -7.78
C LEU A 518 -10.40 20.47 -6.32
N THR A 519 -10.02 21.42 -5.48
CA THR A 519 -10.22 21.34 -4.03
C THR A 519 -11.60 21.88 -3.64
N LYS A 520 -11.97 21.71 -2.38
CA LYS A 520 -13.24 22.27 -1.83
C LYS A 520 -13.30 23.79 -1.95
N GLU A 521 -12.17 24.46 -1.83
CA GLU A 521 -12.04 25.92 -1.94
C GLU A 521 -12.33 26.38 -3.36
N ASP A 522 -11.84 25.66 -4.36
CA ASP A 522 -12.02 25.97 -5.78
C ASP A 522 -13.49 25.82 -6.21
N MET A 523 -14.23 24.93 -5.56
CA MET A 523 -15.67 24.75 -5.83
C MET A 523 -16.49 26.01 -5.56
N LYS A 524 -15.98 26.97 -4.79
CA LYS A 524 -16.63 28.28 -4.62
C LYS A 524 -16.62 29.10 -5.90
N THR A 525 -15.58 28.94 -6.69
CA THR A 525 -15.39 29.65 -7.97
C THR A 525 -15.96 28.85 -9.14
N TYR A 526 -15.67 27.52 -9.17
CA TYR A 526 -15.90 26.70 -10.36
C TYR A 526 -17.04 25.69 -10.22
N GLY A 527 -17.69 25.59 -9.06
CA GLY A 527 -18.76 24.61 -8.81
C GLY A 527 -19.99 24.72 -9.70
N GLY A 528 -20.17 25.87 -10.37
CA GLY A 528 -21.24 26.10 -11.36
C GLY A 528 -20.80 26.03 -12.82
N SER A 529 -19.53 25.75 -13.07
CA SER A 529 -18.98 25.70 -14.43
C SER A 529 -19.52 24.52 -15.22
N GLY A 530 -19.93 24.74 -16.46
CA GLY A 530 -20.26 23.66 -17.41
C GLY A 530 -19.04 22.84 -17.87
N ARG A 531 -17.83 23.26 -17.49
CA ARG A 531 -16.59 22.48 -17.70
C ARG A 531 -16.22 21.58 -16.53
N LEU A 532 -17.04 21.60 -15.43
CA LEU A 532 -16.85 20.76 -14.25
C LEU A 532 -17.29 19.32 -14.56
N THR A 533 -16.42 18.39 -14.25
CA THR A 533 -16.73 16.95 -14.28
C THR A 533 -16.42 16.35 -12.91
N THR A 534 -17.32 15.52 -12.39
CA THR A 534 -17.05 14.72 -11.18
C THR A 534 -16.98 13.26 -11.56
N THR A 535 -15.83 12.67 -11.34
CA THR A 535 -15.59 11.25 -11.57
C THR A 535 -15.63 10.51 -10.24
N TYR A 536 -16.48 9.48 -10.14
CA TYR A 536 -16.54 8.60 -8.97
C TYR A 536 -15.59 7.43 -9.19
N GLU A 537 -14.86 7.11 -8.15
CA GLU A 537 -13.84 6.07 -8.16
C GLU A 537 -14.23 4.93 -7.22
N SER A 538 -13.73 3.72 -7.48
CA SER A 538 -13.95 2.54 -6.63
C SER A 538 -13.15 2.58 -5.31
N TYR A 539 -12.71 3.75 -4.91
CA TYR A 539 -11.93 3.95 -3.68
C TYR A 539 -12.80 4.41 -2.52
N THR A 540 -12.51 3.85 -1.34
CA THR A 540 -13.07 4.34 -0.07
C THR A 540 -11.96 4.99 0.74
N GLN A 541 -12.21 6.22 1.19
CA GLN A 541 -11.33 6.94 2.10
C GLN A 541 -11.78 6.69 3.53
N LYS A 542 -10.84 6.37 4.41
CA LYS A 542 -11.10 6.00 5.80
C LYS A 542 -10.08 6.59 6.76
N ILE A 543 -10.51 6.77 8.00
CA ILE A 543 -9.63 7.06 9.13
C ILE A 543 -9.23 5.73 9.74
N THR A 544 -7.93 5.52 9.93
CA THR A 544 -7.41 4.35 10.62
C THR A 544 -6.72 4.78 11.92
N PHE A 545 -7.15 4.18 13.03
CA PHE A 545 -6.55 4.37 14.35
C PHE A 545 -5.50 3.28 14.61
N ASN A 546 -4.44 3.66 15.28
CA ASN A 546 -3.61 2.70 15.97
C ASN A 546 -4.35 2.24 17.22
N THR A 547 -4.52 0.94 17.39
CA THR A 547 -5.20 0.33 18.54
C THR A 547 -4.23 -0.41 19.46
N ASP A 548 -2.96 -0.42 19.14
CA ASP A 548 -1.90 -0.98 19.98
C ASP A 548 -1.61 -0.05 21.15
N ARG A 549 -2.16 -0.38 22.31
CA ARG A 549 -2.01 0.39 23.54
C ARG A 549 -0.55 0.61 23.94
N ALA A 550 0.31 -0.37 23.71
CA ALA A 550 1.72 -0.27 24.06
C ALA A 550 2.43 0.77 23.18
N LYS A 551 2.20 0.73 21.88
CA LYS A 551 2.74 1.73 20.94
C LYS A 551 2.21 3.14 21.20
N LEU A 552 0.90 3.27 21.42
CA LEU A 552 0.29 4.56 21.78
C LEU A 552 0.87 5.13 23.07
N ALA A 553 1.14 4.28 24.06
CA ALA A 553 1.73 4.72 25.34
C ALA A 553 3.16 5.23 25.19
N ILE A 554 3.96 4.63 24.29
CA ILE A 554 5.33 5.09 24.00
C ILE A 554 5.30 6.47 23.33
N ARG A 555 4.29 6.73 22.50
CA ARG A 555 4.08 7.98 21.78
C ARG A 555 3.51 9.10 22.65
N THR A 556 3.12 8.79 23.89
CA THR A 556 2.61 9.76 24.87
C THR A 556 3.79 10.47 25.53
N ALA A 557 4.08 11.70 25.12
CA ALA A 557 5.31 12.40 25.50
C ALA A 557 5.22 13.25 26.78
N ALA A 558 4.02 13.53 27.30
CA ALA A 558 3.84 14.45 28.42
C ALA A 558 2.82 13.97 29.45
N SER A 559 3.00 14.38 30.70
CA SER A 559 2.04 14.13 31.78
C SER A 559 0.72 14.86 31.52
N GLY A 560 -0.41 14.20 31.78
CA GLY A 560 -1.74 14.76 31.54
C GLY A 560 -2.22 14.68 30.09
N ILE A 561 -1.44 14.07 29.20
CA ILE A 561 -1.82 13.73 27.81
C ILE A 561 -2.07 12.24 27.72
N ASN A 562 -3.13 11.86 27.00
CA ASN A 562 -3.46 10.47 26.71
C ASN A 562 -3.70 10.24 25.21
N LYS A 563 -3.19 9.15 24.69
CA LYS A 563 -3.43 8.62 23.35
C LYS A 563 -4.01 7.19 23.39
N THR A 564 -3.79 6.50 24.50
CA THR A 564 -4.09 5.07 24.66
C THR A 564 -5.58 4.75 24.70
N VAL A 565 -6.42 5.76 24.88
CA VAL A 565 -7.89 5.63 24.78
C VAL A 565 -8.31 5.16 23.39
N LEU A 566 -7.50 5.41 22.35
CA LEU A 566 -7.75 4.89 21.00
C LEU A 566 -7.74 3.35 20.94
N ALA A 567 -7.14 2.67 21.91
CA ALA A 567 -7.26 1.22 22.05
C ALA A 567 -8.63 0.74 22.56
N ASN A 568 -9.46 1.65 23.14
CA ASN A 568 -10.77 1.30 23.65
C ASN A 568 -11.81 1.22 22.51
N TYR A 569 -12.47 0.06 22.43
CA TYR A 569 -13.46 -0.22 21.38
C TYR A 569 -14.66 0.74 21.45
N ASN A 570 -15.25 0.92 22.63
CA ASN A 570 -16.43 1.77 22.82
C ASN A 570 -16.12 3.22 22.48
N PHE A 571 -14.95 3.70 22.86
CA PHE A 571 -14.51 5.05 22.51
C PHE A 571 -14.43 5.25 20.99
N ARG A 572 -13.75 4.36 20.25
CA ARG A 572 -13.67 4.44 18.78
C ARG A 572 -15.04 4.32 18.12
N LYS A 573 -15.89 3.39 18.58
CA LYS A 573 -17.27 3.25 18.10
C LYS A 573 -18.05 4.55 18.27
N GLY A 574 -17.93 5.18 19.43
CA GLY A 574 -18.53 6.49 19.69
C GLY A 574 -18.00 7.58 18.76
N LEU A 575 -16.68 7.64 18.53
CA LEU A 575 -16.10 8.59 17.57
C LEU A 575 -16.66 8.38 16.16
N SER A 576 -16.80 7.14 15.70
CA SER A 576 -17.36 6.81 14.38
C SER A 576 -18.80 7.25 14.22
N LEU A 577 -19.64 6.93 15.20
CA LEU A 577 -21.08 7.29 15.20
C LEU A 577 -21.31 8.80 15.34
N GLY A 578 -20.32 9.53 15.89
CA GLY A 578 -20.38 10.98 16.06
C GLY A 578 -19.98 11.80 14.82
N ILE A 579 -19.59 11.13 13.74
CA ILE A 579 -19.23 11.81 12.48
C ILE A 579 -20.46 11.87 11.56
N ASP A 580 -20.95 13.06 11.28
CA ASP A 580 -21.84 13.29 10.15
C ASP A 580 -21.03 13.30 8.86
N ARG A 581 -21.01 12.15 8.18
CA ARG A 581 -20.19 11.94 6.97
C ARG A 581 -20.67 12.78 5.78
N ASN A 582 -21.93 13.16 5.73
CA ASN A 582 -22.44 14.09 4.71
C ASN A 582 -21.82 15.47 4.91
N SER A 583 -21.85 15.97 6.15
CA SER A 583 -21.19 17.23 6.50
C SER A 583 -19.67 17.16 6.31
N PHE A 584 -19.04 16.03 6.67
CA PHE A 584 -17.62 15.80 6.44
C PHE A 584 -17.27 15.89 4.95
N ALA A 585 -17.93 15.10 4.10
CA ALA A 585 -17.68 15.10 2.66
C ALA A 585 -17.85 16.50 2.05
N SER A 586 -18.96 17.17 2.38
CA SER A 586 -19.27 18.50 1.84
C SER A 586 -18.32 19.61 2.30
N GLN A 587 -17.69 19.47 3.48
CA GLN A 587 -16.77 20.47 4.03
C GLN A 587 -15.30 20.17 3.71
N THR A 588 -14.95 18.95 3.37
CA THR A 588 -13.54 18.54 3.25
C THR A 588 -13.13 18.09 1.86
N THR A 589 -14.09 17.73 0.99
CA THR A 589 -13.78 17.18 -0.34
C THR A 589 -14.50 17.95 -1.45
N ALA A 590 -14.02 17.79 -2.67
CA ALA A 590 -14.67 18.29 -3.88
C ALA A 590 -15.18 17.10 -4.70
N GLY A 591 -16.40 16.59 -4.38
CA GLY A 591 -17.06 15.55 -5.16
C GLY A 591 -17.25 14.20 -4.48
N SER A 592 -16.56 13.89 -3.38
CA SER A 592 -16.77 12.61 -2.67
C SER A 592 -18.15 12.53 -2.02
N LYS A 593 -18.66 11.30 -1.89
CA LYS A 593 -19.95 10.99 -1.23
C LYS A 593 -19.70 10.37 0.13
N ALA A 594 -20.53 10.70 1.11
CA ALA A 594 -20.57 10.02 2.40
C ALA A 594 -20.73 8.51 2.23
N PHE A 595 -19.92 7.73 2.92
CA PHE A 595 -19.96 6.29 2.81
C PHE A 595 -19.48 5.59 4.10
N THR A 596 -20.03 4.40 4.38
CA THR A 596 -19.74 3.65 5.61
C THR A 596 -19.28 2.23 5.38
N GLY A 597 -19.20 1.80 4.13
CA GLY A 597 -18.66 0.49 3.70
C GLY A 597 -17.22 0.60 3.25
N LEU A 598 -16.58 -0.53 3.06
CA LEU A 598 -15.26 -0.63 2.41
C LEU A 598 -15.39 -0.71 0.89
N LEU A 599 -16.37 -1.49 0.42
CA LEU A 599 -16.69 -1.65 -1.00
C LEU A 599 -17.80 -0.69 -1.36
N ASN A 600 -17.54 0.34 -2.18
CA ASN A 600 -18.55 1.34 -2.54
C ASN A 600 -19.54 0.85 -3.62
N ASP A 601 -20.42 1.74 -4.08
CA ASP A 601 -21.51 1.43 -5.01
C ASP A 601 -21.04 1.00 -6.42
N LEU A 602 -19.77 1.15 -6.75
CA LEU A 602 -19.21 0.79 -8.05
C LEU A 602 -18.78 -0.67 -8.14
N TYR A 603 -18.62 -1.35 -7.01
CA TYR A 603 -18.18 -2.74 -7.02
C TYR A 603 -19.24 -3.69 -7.58
N ILE A 604 -18.81 -4.58 -8.47
CA ILE A 604 -19.65 -5.51 -9.21
C ILE A 604 -19.51 -6.89 -8.57
N SER A 605 -20.64 -7.52 -8.24
CA SER A 605 -20.67 -8.89 -7.71
C SER A 605 -20.66 -9.94 -8.83
N ASN A 606 -21.26 -9.63 -9.97
CA ASN A 606 -21.31 -10.50 -11.13
C ASN A 606 -21.13 -9.65 -12.40
N VAL A 607 -19.96 -9.71 -12.99
CA VAL A 607 -19.61 -8.92 -14.17
C VAL A 607 -20.36 -9.35 -15.43
N ASN A 608 -20.75 -10.63 -15.52
CA ASN A 608 -21.48 -11.16 -16.68
C ASN A 608 -22.90 -10.62 -16.78
N THR A 609 -23.48 -10.18 -15.65
CA THR A 609 -24.80 -9.57 -15.59
C THR A 609 -24.78 -8.06 -15.29
N GLY A 610 -23.63 -7.53 -14.84
CA GLY A 610 -23.50 -6.16 -14.34
C GLY A 610 -24.11 -5.95 -12.95
N GLU A 611 -24.37 -7.02 -12.19
CA GLU A 611 -24.97 -6.89 -10.86
C GLU A 611 -23.98 -6.23 -9.89
N MET A 612 -24.40 -5.10 -9.34
CA MET A 612 -23.59 -4.37 -8.35
C MET A 612 -23.67 -5.05 -6.99
N TYR A 613 -22.53 -5.20 -6.32
CA TYR A 613 -22.46 -5.81 -4.99
C TYR A 613 -23.45 -5.17 -3.99
N ARG A 614 -23.53 -3.84 -3.95
CA ARG A 614 -24.47 -3.14 -3.06
C ARG A 614 -25.95 -3.35 -3.38
N ASN A 615 -26.29 -3.92 -4.55
CA ASN A 615 -27.65 -4.28 -4.91
C ASN A 615 -28.02 -5.69 -4.47
N THR A 616 -27.04 -6.55 -4.15
CA THR A 616 -27.28 -7.90 -3.61
C THR A 616 -27.88 -7.87 -2.21
N THR A 617 -28.52 -8.94 -1.79
CA THR A 617 -29.04 -9.09 -0.42
C THR A 617 -27.91 -9.00 0.60
N GLN A 618 -26.79 -9.63 0.31
CA GLN A 618 -25.61 -9.65 1.19
C GLN A 618 -24.97 -8.27 1.30
N GLY A 619 -24.71 -7.59 0.20
CA GLY A 619 -24.14 -6.25 0.20
C GLY A 619 -25.01 -5.21 0.94
N LYS A 620 -26.33 -5.32 0.83
CA LYS A 620 -27.27 -4.53 1.63
C LYS A 620 -27.23 -4.88 3.12
N SER A 621 -27.02 -6.14 3.45
CA SER A 621 -27.03 -6.62 4.83
C SER A 621 -25.85 -6.10 5.66
N VAL A 622 -24.75 -5.69 5.04
CA VAL A 622 -23.55 -5.17 5.73
C VAL A 622 -23.90 -4.10 6.75
N TYR A 623 -24.79 -3.20 6.40
CA TYR A 623 -25.22 -2.14 7.30
C TYR A 623 -26.04 -2.68 8.48
N GLY A 624 -26.91 -3.66 8.25
CA GLY A 624 -27.64 -4.35 9.31
C GLY A 624 -26.71 -5.13 10.23
N LEU A 625 -25.69 -5.78 9.69
CA LEU A 625 -24.67 -6.49 10.47
C LEU A 625 -23.78 -5.57 11.32
N THR A 626 -23.58 -4.32 10.88
CA THR A 626 -22.74 -3.33 11.57
C THR A 626 -23.54 -2.42 12.51
N TYR A 627 -24.73 -1.98 12.10
CA TYR A 627 -25.50 -0.94 12.80
C TYR A 627 -26.91 -1.37 13.21
N ASN A 628 -27.18 -2.66 13.25
CA ASN A 628 -28.54 -3.21 13.42
C ASN A 628 -29.29 -2.69 14.65
N GLU A 629 -28.60 -2.47 15.76
CA GLU A 629 -29.22 -2.05 17.03
C GLU A 629 -29.09 -0.54 17.32
N LEU A 630 -28.59 0.24 16.37
CA LEU A 630 -28.23 1.64 16.58
C LEU A 630 -29.23 2.67 16.06
N GLY A 631 -30.45 2.24 15.70
CA GLY A 631 -31.57 3.17 15.46
C GLY A 631 -32.04 3.81 16.74
N GLY A 632 -32.64 5.01 16.67
CA GLY A 632 -33.18 5.72 17.83
C GLY A 632 -32.11 6.15 18.87
N LYS A 633 -32.45 6.04 20.14
CA LYS A 633 -31.59 6.38 21.28
C LYS A 633 -31.32 5.15 22.14
N PRO A 634 -30.21 5.14 22.92
CA PRO A 634 -29.93 4.03 23.85
C PRO A 634 -31.04 3.68 24.84
N THR A 635 -31.88 4.65 25.18
CA THR A 635 -32.98 4.49 26.13
C THR A 635 -34.31 4.05 25.48
N ASP A 636 -34.38 3.98 24.15
CA ASP A 636 -35.63 3.62 23.45
C ASP A 636 -35.89 2.11 23.56
N ALA A 637 -37.13 1.75 23.92
CA ALA A 637 -37.53 0.35 24.03
C ALA A 637 -37.67 -0.34 22.67
N THR A 638 -38.03 0.44 21.64
CA THR A 638 -38.15 -0.01 20.26
C THR A 638 -37.05 0.65 19.44
N ARG A 639 -36.11 -0.15 18.95
CA ARG A 639 -35.00 0.31 18.12
C ARG A 639 -35.20 -0.17 16.69
N THR A 640 -34.99 0.73 15.74
CA THR A 640 -34.96 0.38 14.32
C THR A 640 -33.47 0.35 13.87
N PRO A 641 -33.12 -0.47 12.90
CA PRO A 641 -31.78 -0.40 12.30
C PRO A 641 -31.45 1.01 11.82
N LEU A 642 -30.20 1.41 11.93
CA LEU A 642 -29.73 2.68 11.40
C LEU A 642 -29.90 2.66 9.87
N GLU A 643 -30.59 3.66 9.32
CA GLU A 643 -30.78 3.74 7.88
C GLU A 643 -29.47 4.06 7.15
N LEU A 644 -29.31 3.51 5.96
CA LEU A 644 -28.19 3.79 5.08
C LEU A 644 -28.03 5.28 4.76
N THR A 645 -29.15 5.98 4.65
CA THR A 645 -29.20 7.43 4.40
C THR A 645 -28.56 8.26 5.50
N GLN A 646 -28.39 7.70 6.71
CA GLN A 646 -27.73 8.38 7.85
C GLN A 646 -26.20 8.22 7.81
N ALA A 647 -25.66 7.45 6.86
CA ALA A 647 -24.23 7.22 6.69
C ALA A 647 -23.49 6.93 8.02
N GLY A 648 -24.08 6.05 8.84
CA GLY A 648 -23.53 5.64 10.13
C GLY A 648 -23.58 6.70 11.24
N TYR A 649 -24.25 7.84 11.05
CA TYR A 649 -24.34 8.90 12.04
C TYR A 649 -25.50 8.68 13.02
N ASN A 650 -25.18 8.59 14.31
CA ASN A 650 -26.18 8.62 15.39
C ASN A 650 -25.56 9.26 16.64
N TYR A 651 -25.84 10.52 16.86
CA TYR A 651 -25.22 11.32 17.92
C TYR A 651 -25.59 10.85 19.34
N ALA A 652 -26.79 10.32 19.55
CA ALA A 652 -27.22 9.81 20.85
C ALA A 652 -26.42 8.56 21.25
N TRP A 653 -26.23 7.62 20.30
CA TRP A 653 -25.41 6.45 20.51
C TRP A 653 -23.93 6.78 20.59
N ALA A 654 -23.46 7.77 19.82
CA ALA A 654 -22.11 8.28 19.88
C ALA A 654 -21.75 8.74 21.31
N LYS A 655 -22.60 9.57 21.91
CA LYS A 655 -22.42 10.02 23.30
C LYS A 655 -22.39 8.85 24.29
N TYR A 656 -23.33 7.92 24.13
CA TYR A 656 -23.39 6.73 24.98
C TYR A 656 -22.06 5.94 24.93
N TYR A 657 -21.57 5.60 23.74
CA TYR A 657 -20.34 4.82 23.60
C TYR A 657 -19.11 5.59 24.05
N VAL A 658 -19.01 6.90 23.80
CA VAL A 658 -17.93 7.73 24.36
C VAL A 658 -17.96 7.72 25.88
N GLN A 659 -19.14 7.82 26.52
CA GLN A 659 -19.28 7.72 27.97
C GLN A 659 -18.79 6.36 28.49
N GLN A 660 -19.21 5.25 27.84
CA GLN A 660 -18.77 3.91 28.24
C GLN A 660 -17.24 3.79 28.10
N GLY A 661 -16.68 4.22 26.98
CA GLY A 661 -15.23 4.16 26.77
C GLY A 661 -14.44 4.97 27.79
N ILE A 662 -14.87 6.19 28.13
CA ILE A 662 -14.23 7.03 29.15
C ILE A 662 -14.32 6.36 30.52
N LYS A 663 -15.49 5.81 30.89
CA LYS A 663 -15.67 5.12 32.16
C LYS A 663 -14.79 3.88 32.27
N GLU A 664 -14.78 3.03 31.26
CA GLU A 664 -13.93 1.82 31.22
C GLU A 664 -12.44 2.16 31.36
N GLU A 665 -12.00 3.22 30.71
CA GLU A 665 -10.60 3.65 30.76
C GLU A 665 -10.21 4.20 32.14
N ILE A 666 -11.02 5.09 32.72
CA ILE A 666 -10.72 5.72 34.01
C ILE A 666 -10.87 4.72 35.17
N ASP A 667 -11.82 3.80 35.09
CA ASP A 667 -12.01 2.75 36.09
C ASP A 667 -10.98 1.62 36.01
N SER A 668 -10.20 1.58 34.91
CA SER A 668 -9.13 0.60 34.78
C SER A 668 -8.02 0.84 35.79
N THR A 669 -7.65 -0.21 36.53
CA THR A 669 -6.50 -0.23 37.45
C THR A 669 -5.17 -0.49 36.75
N LYS A 670 -5.20 -0.77 35.45
CA LYS A 670 -4.00 -1.06 34.65
C LYS A 670 -3.28 0.25 34.28
N ASP A 671 -1.96 0.16 34.18
CA ASP A 671 -1.15 1.27 33.67
C ASP A 671 -1.51 1.61 32.22
N LYS A 672 -1.23 2.85 31.84
CA LYS A 672 -1.40 3.33 30.46
C LYS A 672 -2.86 3.44 29.99
N HIS A 673 -3.79 3.67 30.89
CA HIS A 673 -5.17 4.01 30.59
C HIS A 673 -5.42 5.51 30.77
N LEU A 674 -6.52 6.01 30.19
CA LEU A 674 -6.97 7.39 30.38
C LEU A 674 -7.25 7.66 31.86
N LYS A 675 -6.82 8.81 32.36
CA LYS A 675 -7.05 9.25 33.72
C LYS A 675 -7.96 10.48 33.77
N LYS A 676 -8.61 10.66 34.90
CA LYS A 676 -9.38 11.89 35.15
C LYS A 676 -8.50 13.14 34.94
N GLY A 677 -9.00 14.09 34.20
CA GLY A 677 -8.32 15.34 33.87
C GLY A 677 -7.35 15.28 32.71
N ASP A 678 -7.04 14.10 32.18
CA ASP A 678 -6.19 13.99 31.01
C ASP A 678 -6.80 14.71 29.80
N LYS A 679 -5.95 15.20 28.91
CA LYS A 679 -6.30 15.66 27.57
C LYS A 679 -5.98 14.55 26.55
N ILE A 680 -6.90 14.27 25.64
CA ILE A 680 -6.63 13.38 24.53
C ILE A 680 -5.92 14.20 23.44
N GLU A 681 -4.71 13.83 23.06
CA GLU A 681 -3.95 14.46 21.98
C GLU A 681 -3.63 13.41 20.92
N ILE A 682 -4.17 13.59 19.72
CA ILE A 682 -3.98 12.65 18.61
C ILE A 682 -3.07 13.28 17.57
N GLU A 683 -2.00 12.59 17.20
CA GLU A 683 -1.21 12.92 16.02
C GLU A 683 -1.90 12.35 14.78
N PHE A 684 -2.37 13.24 13.93
CA PHE A 684 -2.88 12.88 12.62
C PHE A 684 -1.73 12.92 11.61
N ARG A 685 -1.21 11.76 11.30
CA ARG A 685 -0.08 11.63 10.39
C ARG A 685 -0.57 11.62 8.95
N VAL A 686 0.04 12.44 8.13
CA VAL A 686 -0.39 12.72 6.75
C VAL A 686 0.82 12.84 5.84
N TYR A 687 0.62 12.54 4.56
CA TYR A 687 1.65 12.73 3.54
C TYR A 687 1.92 14.23 3.29
N ASP A 688 0.87 15.03 3.20
CA ASP A 688 0.95 16.48 3.03
C ASP A 688 0.12 17.23 4.10
N ASN A 689 0.76 17.97 4.98
CA ASN A 689 0.12 18.74 6.03
C ASN A 689 -0.19 20.20 5.62
N GLU A 690 0.20 20.62 4.43
CA GLU A 690 -0.07 21.95 3.89
C GLU A 690 -1.33 22.00 3.01
N SER A 691 -1.80 20.86 2.54
CA SER A 691 -3.04 20.74 1.79
C SER A 691 -4.24 21.29 2.57
N ASP A 692 -5.03 22.14 1.95
CA ASP A 692 -6.28 22.67 2.54
C ASP A 692 -7.26 21.55 2.83
N THR A 693 -7.32 20.53 2.01
CA THR A 693 -8.14 19.33 2.24
C THR A 693 -7.77 18.68 3.57
N THR A 694 -6.49 18.44 3.83
CA THR A 694 -6.01 17.84 5.07
C THR A 694 -6.28 18.72 6.29
N LYS A 695 -6.06 20.04 6.17
CA LYS A 695 -6.39 21.00 7.23
C LYS A 695 -7.89 21.02 7.55
N ASN A 696 -8.74 21.04 6.52
CA ASN A 696 -10.20 21.00 6.69
C ASN A 696 -10.67 19.70 7.35
N MET A 697 -10.09 18.55 6.97
CA MET A 697 -10.38 17.27 7.62
C MET A 697 -10.03 17.30 9.12
N LYS A 698 -8.82 17.77 9.45
CA LYS A 698 -8.37 17.91 10.84
C LYS A 698 -9.32 18.83 11.64
N ASP A 699 -9.66 19.99 11.12
CA ASP A 699 -10.50 20.98 11.81
C ASP A 699 -11.92 20.45 11.99
N TYR A 700 -12.46 19.74 11.00
CA TYR A 700 -13.77 19.10 11.12
C TYR A 700 -13.79 18.07 12.24
N LEU A 701 -12.81 17.13 12.23
CA LEU A 701 -12.74 16.05 13.21
C LEU A 701 -12.52 16.57 14.62
N GLU A 702 -11.61 17.51 14.81
CA GLU A 702 -11.32 18.10 16.11
C GLU A 702 -12.56 18.80 16.69
N LYS A 703 -13.29 19.54 15.86
CA LYS A 703 -14.53 20.21 16.26
C LYS A 703 -15.64 19.22 16.57
N ALA A 704 -15.86 18.21 15.70
CA ALA A 704 -16.93 17.23 15.86
C ALA A 704 -16.71 16.36 17.11
N TRP A 705 -15.51 15.82 17.27
CA TRP A 705 -15.18 14.98 18.41
C TRP A 705 -15.04 15.77 19.71
N GLY A 706 -14.50 17.01 19.64
CA GLY A 706 -14.45 17.88 20.79
C GLY A 706 -15.84 18.17 21.36
N LYS A 707 -16.79 18.52 20.49
CA LYS A 707 -18.20 18.71 20.86
C LYS A 707 -18.84 17.41 21.39
N LEU A 708 -18.63 16.30 20.71
CA LEU A 708 -19.18 15.00 21.12
C LEU A 708 -18.73 14.62 22.55
N ILE A 709 -17.45 14.75 22.85
CA ILE A 709 -16.89 14.42 24.17
C ILE A 709 -17.44 15.38 25.23
N GLN A 710 -17.49 16.66 24.91
CA GLN A 710 -18.07 17.68 25.83
C GLN A 710 -19.52 17.36 26.16
N ASP A 711 -20.36 17.10 25.13
CA ASP A 711 -21.77 16.79 25.33
C ASP A 711 -21.96 15.43 26.03
N ALA A 712 -21.13 14.44 25.74
CA ALA A 712 -21.14 13.15 26.42
C ALA A 712 -20.87 13.28 27.91
N ILE A 713 -19.90 14.08 28.31
CA ILE A 713 -19.60 14.35 29.73
C ILE A 713 -20.73 15.18 30.36
N ALA A 714 -21.27 16.18 29.69
CA ALA A 714 -22.36 17.01 30.18
C ALA A 714 -23.63 16.21 30.46
N ASP A 715 -23.89 15.14 29.70
CA ASP A 715 -25.06 14.26 29.92
C ASP A 715 -24.86 13.26 31.10
N MET A 716 -23.69 13.18 31.71
CA MET A 716 -23.45 12.40 32.93
C MET A 716 -24.05 13.08 34.17
N THR A 717 -24.35 12.30 35.19
CA THR A 717 -24.74 12.86 36.50
C THR A 717 -23.60 13.67 37.11
N SER A 718 -23.90 14.56 38.09
CA SER A 718 -22.87 15.40 38.75
C SER A 718 -21.77 14.56 39.39
N ASP A 719 -22.12 13.43 40.00
CA ASP A 719 -21.15 12.50 40.63
C ASP A 719 -20.26 11.85 39.55
N GLU A 720 -20.83 11.43 38.43
CA GLU A 720 -20.09 10.86 37.31
C GLU A 720 -19.18 11.90 36.65
N GLN A 721 -19.65 13.13 36.42
CA GLN A 721 -18.79 14.23 35.93
C GLN A 721 -17.62 14.47 36.89
N GLY A 722 -17.90 14.41 38.20
CA GLY A 722 -16.86 14.51 39.23
C GLY A 722 -15.81 13.39 39.14
N LYS A 723 -16.16 12.22 38.61
CA LYS A 723 -15.27 11.04 38.50
C LYS A 723 -14.61 10.93 37.13
N TYR A 724 -15.35 11.15 36.06
CA TYR A 724 -14.95 10.80 34.68
C TYR A 724 -14.64 12.00 33.78
N SER A 725 -14.46 13.19 34.31
CA SER A 725 -14.11 14.37 33.53
C SER A 725 -12.71 14.26 32.89
N ILE A 726 -12.60 14.70 31.66
CA ILE A 726 -11.34 14.86 30.92
C ILE A 726 -11.25 16.27 30.35
N SER A 727 -10.04 16.72 29.99
CA SER A 727 -9.81 18.10 29.53
C SER A 727 -10.15 18.34 28.06
N GLY A 728 -10.62 17.31 27.32
CA GLY A 728 -11.02 17.37 25.92
C GLY A 728 -10.08 16.62 24.98
N ILE A 729 -10.20 16.91 23.68
CA ILE A 729 -9.42 16.31 22.59
C ILE A 729 -8.76 17.40 21.74
N GLY A 730 -7.56 17.12 21.25
CA GLY A 730 -6.86 17.91 20.25
C GLY A 730 -6.29 17.02 19.16
N ILE A 731 -6.17 17.55 17.96
CA ILE A 731 -5.61 16.85 16.80
C ILE A 731 -4.49 17.70 16.21
N THR A 732 -3.29 17.13 16.07
CA THR A 732 -2.14 17.78 15.47
C THR A 732 -1.76 17.10 14.17
N LEU A 733 -1.66 17.85 13.08
CA LEU A 733 -1.16 17.35 11.81
C LEU A 733 0.36 17.16 11.86
N ARG A 734 0.81 16.03 11.36
CA ARG A 734 2.24 15.76 11.17
C ARG A 734 2.51 15.23 9.79
N LYS A 735 3.31 15.95 9.01
CA LYS A 735 3.85 15.46 7.75
C LYS A 735 4.81 14.31 8.00
N ASP A 736 4.73 13.29 7.17
CA ASP A 736 5.61 12.13 7.22
C ASP A 736 6.01 11.76 5.79
N GLU A 737 7.28 11.89 5.49
CA GLU A 737 7.83 11.53 4.18
C GLU A 737 7.87 10.01 4.01
N ASP A 738 7.99 9.26 5.13
CA ASP A 738 7.92 7.80 5.18
C ASP A 738 6.51 7.28 5.55
N TYR A 739 5.47 7.98 5.10
CA TYR A 739 4.08 7.75 5.49
C TYR A 739 3.65 6.28 5.40
N TYR A 740 3.93 5.61 4.28
CA TYR A 740 3.54 4.21 4.06
C TYR A 740 4.27 3.24 5.00
N THR A 741 5.55 3.47 5.24
CA THR A 741 6.35 2.70 6.21
C THR A 741 5.83 2.90 7.64
N SER A 742 5.50 4.14 7.99
CA SER A 742 4.90 4.45 9.29
C SER A 742 3.53 3.80 9.48
N ALA A 743 2.70 3.77 8.42
CA ALA A 743 1.40 3.11 8.43
C ALA A 743 1.56 1.58 8.63
N ARG A 744 2.44 0.94 7.85
CA ARG A 744 2.71 -0.50 7.94
C ARG A 744 3.28 -0.94 9.29
N ASN A 745 4.03 -0.08 9.96
CA ASN A 745 4.71 -0.38 11.22
C ASN A 745 3.98 0.15 12.46
N GLY A 746 2.81 0.77 12.32
CA GLY A 746 2.05 1.31 13.44
C GLY A 746 2.71 2.52 14.13
N ASN A 747 3.51 3.31 13.38
CA ASN A 747 4.16 4.50 13.89
C ASN A 747 3.27 5.75 13.79
N PHE A 748 1.99 5.61 14.12
CA PHE A 748 0.98 6.65 14.06
C PHE A 748 0.00 6.54 15.22
N ASP A 749 -0.76 7.60 15.50
CA ASP A 749 -1.95 7.55 16.35
C ASP A 749 -3.20 7.42 15.47
N MET A 750 -3.26 8.22 14.41
CA MET A 750 -4.31 8.25 13.40
C MET A 750 -3.71 8.57 12.04
N ILE A 751 -4.21 7.88 11.00
CA ILE A 751 -3.90 8.17 9.59
C ILE A 751 -5.18 8.27 8.78
N PHE A 752 -5.09 8.96 7.62
CA PHE A 752 -6.14 8.96 6.61
C PHE A 752 -5.70 8.11 5.45
N SER A 753 -6.33 6.97 5.26
CA SER A 753 -5.94 5.99 4.26
C SER A 753 -7.01 5.85 3.17
N ILE A 754 -6.55 5.44 2.00
CA ILE A 754 -7.39 5.16 0.84
C ILE A 754 -7.18 3.68 0.51
N TRP A 755 -8.27 2.97 0.27
CA TRP A 755 -8.21 1.63 -0.25
C TRP A 755 -9.27 1.42 -1.32
N GLY A 756 -8.88 0.79 -2.39
CA GLY A 756 -9.73 0.50 -3.52
C GLY A 756 -8.93 -0.15 -4.64
N GLY A 757 -9.62 -0.57 -5.67
CA GLY A 757 -9.03 -1.22 -6.83
C GLY A 757 -10.07 -1.37 -7.93
N ALA A 758 -9.90 -2.37 -8.77
CA ALA A 758 -10.82 -2.68 -9.85
C ALA A 758 -12.21 -3.04 -9.30
N ALA A 759 -13.23 -2.37 -9.78
CA ALA A 759 -14.61 -2.63 -9.36
C ALA A 759 -15.10 -4.06 -9.71
N ILE A 760 -14.44 -4.68 -10.68
CA ILE A 760 -14.70 -6.07 -11.11
C ILE A 760 -14.23 -7.11 -10.08
N ASP A 761 -13.30 -6.77 -9.18
CA ASP A 761 -12.73 -7.72 -8.20
C ASP A 761 -12.92 -7.27 -6.74
N PRO A 762 -14.15 -7.31 -6.21
CA PRO A 762 -14.41 -7.00 -4.81
C PRO A 762 -13.77 -8.02 -3.85
N TYR A 763 -13.54 -9.24 -4.30
CA TYR A 763 -13.00 -10.34 -3.49
C TYR A 763 -11.50 -10.17 -3.24
N GLY A 764 -10.74 -9.85 -4.29
CA GLY A 764 -9.31 -9.56 -4.19
C GLY A 764 -9.01 -8.34 -3.33
N LEU A 765 -9.91 -7.34 -3.30
CA LEU A 765 -9.72 -6.16 -2.45
C LEU A 765 -9.67 -6.50 -0.95
N MET A 766 -10.30 -7.58 -0.54
CA MET A 766 -10.33 -8.00 0.87
C MET A 766 -9.05 -8.70 1.33
N GLN A 767 -8.15 -9.05 0.42
CA GLN A 767 -6.90 -9.76 0.73
C GLN A 767 -6.06 -9.07 1.81
N VAL A 768 -5.93 -7.77 1.75
CA VAL A 768 -5.13 -6.99 2.74
C VAL A 768 -5.61 -7.10 4.17
N TYR A 769 -6.86 -7.50 4.38
CA TYR A 769 -7.47 -7.68 5.69
C TYR A 769 -7.48 -9.15 6.13
N LEU A 770 -7.58 -10.06 5.19
CA LEU A 770 -7.91 -11.46 5.46
C LEU A 770 -6.70 -12.40 5.36
N ASP A 771 -5.86 -12.25 4.33
CA ASP A 771 -4.75 -13.14 4.03
C ASP A 771 -3.54 -12.88 4.94
N LYS A 772 -3.22 -13.85 5.79
CA LYS A 772 -2.07 -13.75 6.72
C LYS A 772 -0.72 -13.67 6.01
N THR A 773 -0.64 -14.10 4.75
CA THR A 773 0.59 -14.08 3.95
C THR A 773 0.80 -12.75 3.23
N PHE A 774 -0.25 -11.92 3.15
CA PHE A 774 -0.21 -10.61 2.50
C PHE A 774 0.30 -9.54 3.47
N THR A 775 1.63 -9.45 3.61
CA THR A 775 2.25 -8.60 4.64
C THR A 775 2.59 -7.19 4.18
N ASN A 776 2.80 -6.97 2.88
CA ASN A 776 3.32 -5.69 2.36
C ASN A 776 2.33 -4.54 2.47
N ASN A 777 1.06 -4.77 2.13
CA ASN A 777 -0.01 -3.76 2.18
C ASN A 777 -1.06 -4.04 3.25
N CYS A 778 -0.83 -5.01 4.14
CA CYS A 778 -1.74 -5.30 5.25
C CYS A 778 -1.87 -4.09 6.18
N GLU A 779 -3.10 -3.74 6.53
CA GLU A 779 -3.32 -2.70 7.55
C GLU A 779 -2.77 -3.15 8.90
N TYR A 780 -2.14 -2.22 9.61
CA TYR A 780 -1.44 -2.49 10.85
C TYR A 780 -2.30 -3.24 11.90
N GLY A 781 -3.58 -2.88 12.03
CA GLY A 781 -4.51 -3.50 12.95
C GLY A 781 -4.80 -4.98 12.70
N PHE A 782 -4.53 -5.48 11.50
CA PHE A 782 -4.73 -6.88 11.09
C PHE A 782 -3.42 -7.66 11.02
N LYS A 783 -2.29 -6.98 10.94
CA LYS A 783 -0.98 -7.60 10.75
C LYS A 783 -0.69 -8.66 11.83
N GLY A 784 -0.50 -9.91 11.40
CA GLY A 784 -0.21 -11.04 12.28
C GLY A 784 -1.40 -11.59 13.08
N LYS A 785 -2.62 -11.10 12.84
CA LYS A 785 -3.83 -11.50 13.57
C LYS A 785 -4.80 -12.33 12.74
N GLN A 786 -4.66 -12.36 11.44
CA GLN A 786 -5.61 -12.97 10.51
C GLN A 786 -5.85 -14.47 10.78
N GLY A 787 -4.82 -15.19 11.23
CA GLY A 787 -4.93 -16.60 11.57
C GLY A 787 -5.55 -16.88 12.95
N ASP A 788 -5.51 -15.94 13.86
CA ASP A 788 -5.90 -16.12 15.26
C ASP A 788 -7.27 -15.52 15.60
N GLU A 789 -7.55 -14.32 15.07
CA GLU A 789 -8.82 -13.66 15.30
C GLU A 789 -9.93 -14.33 14.49
N LYS A 790 -11.05 -14.59 15.14
CA LYS A 790 -12.19 -15.32 14.57
C LYS A 790 -13.37 -14.42 14.30
N LEU A 791 -14.11 -14.77 13.27
CA LEU A 791 -15.32 -14.10 12.84
C LEU A 791 -16.41 -15.12 12.57
N THR A 792 -17.60 -14.91 13.14
CA THR A 792 -18.79 -15.72 12.84
C THR A 792 -19.57 -15.08 11.70
N ILE A 793 -19.75 -15.82 10.61
CA ILE A 793 -20.54 -15.43 9.43
C ILE A 793 -21.74 -16.35 9.28
N ASN A 794 -22.88 -15.81 8.87
CA ASN A 794 -24.01 -16.61 8.47
C ASN A 794 -23.76 -17.17 7.05
N TYR A 795 -23.12 -18.31 6.97
CA TYR A 795 -22.62 -18.95 5.75
C TYR A 795 -23.63 -20.00 5.24
N GLY A 796 -24.25 -19.73 4.10
CA GLY A 796 -25.32 -20.59 3.58
C GLY A 796 -26.47 -20.78 4.55
N GLY A 797 -26.80 -19.78 5.34
CA GLY A 797 -27.85 -19.83 6.36
C GLY A 797 -27.44 -20.40 7.72
N VAL A 798 -26.18 -20.81 7.91
CA VAL A 798 -25.66 -21.41 9.13
C VAL A 798 -24.57 -20.53 9.76
N PRO A 799 -24.72 -20.07 11.02
CA PRO A 799 -23.65 -19.37 11.72
C PRO A 799 -22.39 -20.22 11.82
N THR A 800 -21.33 -19.80 11.18
CA THR A 800 -20.06 -20.51 11.10
C THR A 800 -18.92 -19.62 11.57
N GLU A 801 -18.08 -20.13 12.47
CA GLU A 801 -16.93 -19.40 13.01
C GLU A 801 -15.63 -19.92 12.36
N LYS A 802 -14.87 -19.01 11.76
CA LYS A 802 -13.54 -19.26 11.20
C LYS A 802 -12.64 -18.05 11.47
N SER A 803 -11.31 -18.19 11.35
CA SER A 803 -10.39 -17.06 11.35
C SER A 803 -10.56 -16.22 10.08
N TYR A 804 -10.02 -15.00 10.09
CA TYR A 804 -10.02 -14.15 8.88
C TYR A 804 -9.30 -14.85 7.72
N ASP A 805 -8.17 -15.49 7.99
CA ASP A 805 -7.41 -16.23 6.98
C ASP A 805 -8.16 -17.46 6.45
N GLU A 806 -8.83 -18.22 7.31
CA GLU A 806 -9.69 -19.32 6.85
C GLU A 806 -10.84 -18.81 5.98
N TRP A 807 -11.44 -17.64 6.30
CA TRP A 807 -12.46 -17.02 5.46
C TRP A 807 -11.92 -16.56 4.11
N TYR A 808 -10.67 -16.08 4.06
CA TYR A 808 -10.01 -15.77 2.80
C TYR A 808 -9.93 -16.99 1.90
N HIS A 809 -9.48 -18.13 2.44
CA HIS A 809 -9.40 -19.38 1.68
C HIS A 809 -10.77 -19.93 1.27
N VAL A 810 -11.78 -19.83 2.13
CA VAL A 810 -13.16 -20.19 1.74
C VAL A 810 -13.62 -19.35 0.54
N MET A 811 -13.40 -18.03 0.58
CA MET A 811 -13.88 -17.10 -0.44
C MET A 811 -13.16 -17.25 -1.79
N ASN A 812 -11.84 -17.47 -1.77
CA ASN A 812 -11.01 -17.41 -2.97
C ASN A 812 -10.53 -18.78 -3.48
N ASP A 813 -10.51 -19.80 -2.64
CA ASP A 813 -10.05 -21.13 -3.01
C ASP A 813 -11.21 -22.14 -3.07
N GLU A 814 -12.02 -22.29 -1.98
CA GLU A 814 -13.10 -23.28 -1.93
C GLU A 814 -14.31 -22.84 -2.78
N LEU A 815 -14.66 -21.54 -2.77
CA LEU A 815 -15.79 -20.97 -3.51
C LEU A 815 -15.33 -20.30 -4.82
N ASN A 816 -14.24 -20.78 -5.41
CA ASN A 816 -13.75 -20.23 -6.67
C ASN A 816 -14.75 -20.51 -7.80
N GLU A 817 -15.15 -19.46 -8.49
CA GLU A 817 -16.12 -19.48 -9.58
C GLU A 817 -15.48 -19.70 -10.97
N GLY A 818 -14.16 -19.81 -11.03
CA GLY A 818 -13.40 -19.88 -12.28
C GLY A 818 -13.73 -21.10 -13.16
N LYS A 819 -14.22 -22.17 -12.55
CA LYS A 819 -14.65 -23.38 -13.28
C LYS A 819 -15.95 -23.21 -14.10
N TYR A 820 -16.78 -22.21 -13.76
CA TYR A 820 -18.04 -21.97 -14.45
C TYR A 820 -17.87 -21.02 -15.63
N SER A 821 -18.49 -21.35 -16.76
CA SER A 821 -18.42 -20.50 -17.96
C SER A 821 -19.12 -19.15 -17.77
N ASP A 822 -18.69 -18.16 -18.54
CA ASP A 822 -19.31 -16.83 -18.54
C ASP A 822 -20.76 -16.88 -18.99
N THR A 823 -21.13 -17.85 -19.85
CA THR A 823 -22.52 -18.10 -20.25
C THR A 823 -23.38 -18.51 -19.05
N VAL A 824 -22.88 -19.41 -18.20
CA VAL A 824 -23.60 -19.85 -16.98
C VAL A 824 -23.76 -18.67 -16.01
N LYS A 825 -22.67 -17.96 -15.74
CA LYS A 825 -22.68 -16.80 -14.84
C LYS A 825 -23.54 -15.64 -15.38
N GLY A 826 -23.66 -15.51 -16.69
CA GLY A 826 -24.42 -14.49 -17.39
C GLY A 826 -25.88 -14.83 -17.68
N ALA A 827 -26.41 -15.93 -17.16
CA ALA A 827 -27.77 -16.39 -17.42
C ALA A 827 -28.83 -15.32 -17.08
N LYS A 828 -29.66 -14.97 -18.07
CA LYS A 828 -30.68 -13.89 -17.98
C LYS A 828 -32.11 -14.43 -17.89
N THR A 829 -32.41 -15.51 -18.63
CA THR A 829 -33.77 -16.07 -18.73
C THR A 829 -34.03 -17.10 -17.62
N ASP A 830 -35.31 -17.29 -17.26
CA ASP A 830 -35.70 -18.29 -16.28
C ASP A 830 -35.28 -19.71 -16.71
N ALA A 831 -35.31 -20.00 -18.02
CA ALA A 831 -34.89 -21.30 -18.54
C ALA A 831 -33.40 -21.59 -18.34
N GLU A 832 -32.53 -20.57 -18.56
CA GLU A 832 -31.09 -20.64 -18.29
C GLU A 832 -30.80 -20.83 -16.79
N LYS A 833 -31.56 -20.15 -15.92
CA LYS A 833 -31.44 -20.23 -14.46
C LYS A 833 -31.99 -21.55 -13.87
N GLU A 834 -32.79 -22.29 -14.60
CA GLU A 834 -33.28 -23.61 -14.19
C GLU A 834 -32.29 -24.73 -14.49
N THR A 835 -31.22 -24.48 -15.23
CA THR A 835 -30.17 -25.49 -15.50
C THR A 835 -29.48 -25.95 -14.22
N PRO A 836 -29.10 -27.24 -14.13
CA PRO A 836 -28.35 -27.73 -12.95
C PRO A 836 -27.05 -26.97 -12.71
N GLU A 837 -26.33 -26.63 -13.77
CA GLU A 837 -25.05 -25.93 -13.72
C GLU A 837 -25.19 -24.51 -13.17
N TYR A 838 -26.22 -23.77 -13.61
CA TYR A 838 -26.52 -22.45 -13.04
C TYR A 838 -26.90 -22.55 -11.55
N LYS A 839 -27.69 -23.54 -11.16
CA LYS A 839 -28.09 -23.73 -9.75
C LYS A 839 -26.88 -24.02 -8.87
N GLU A 840 -25.97 -24.88 -9.35
CA GLU A 840 -24.72 -25.15 -8.64
C GLU A 840 -23.86 -23.90 -8.51
N TRP A 841 -23.61 -23.19 -9.62
CA TRP A 841 -22.89 -21.94 -9.58
C TRP A 841 -23.54 -20.93 -8.64
N ASN A 842 -24.83 -20.70 -8.75
CA ASN A 842 -25.55 -19.71 -7.94
C ASN A 842 -25.44 -20.02 -6.43
N GLU A 843 -25.48 -21.29 -6.02
CA GLU A 843 -25.25 -21.67 -4.62
C GLU A 843 -23.83 -21.27 -4.16
N VAL A 844 -22.82 -21.54 -4.98
CA VAL A 844 -21.44 -21.13 -4.71
C VAL A 844 -21.34 -19.61 -4.62
N HIS A 845 -21.90 -18.90 -5.59
CA HIS A 845 -21.90 -17.43 -5.65
C HIS A 845 -22.57 -16.78 -4.43
N GLN A 846 -23.75 -17.26 -4.02
CA GLN A 846 -24.45 -16.74 -2.84
C GLN A 846 -23.64 -16.95 -1.56
N LYS A 847 -23.00 -18.11 -1.39
CA LYS A 847 -22.11 -18.38 -0.26
C LYS A 847 -20.86 -17.49 -0.27
N ARG A 848 -20.30 -17.23 -1.45
CA ARG A 848 -19.17 -16.32 -1.62
C ARG A 848 -19.54 -14.90 -1.22
N LEU A 849 -20.73 -14.44 -1.61
CA LEU A 849 -21.28 -13.15 -1.18
C LEU A 849 -21.54 -13.08 0.35
N ASP A 850 -21.98 -14.19 0.97
CA ASP A 850 -22.14 -14.25 2.44
C ASP A 850 -20.78 -14.01 3.12
N VAL A 851 -19.70 -14.61 2.62
CA VAL A 851 -18.35 -14.42 3.16
C VAL A 851 -17.86 -12.99 2.93
N LEU A 852 -18.05 -12.45 1.73
CA LEU A 852 -17.66 -11.07 1.41
C LEU A 852 -18.35 -10.07 2.33
N ALA A 853 -19.66 -10.16 2.47
CA ALA A 853 -20.45 -9.24 3.31
C ALA A 853 -20.13 -9.42 4.80
N GLY A 854 -19.99 -10.67 5.25
CA GLY A 854 -19.65 -10.97 6.64
C GLY A 854 -18.27 -10.47 7.03
N THR A 855 -17.28 -10.65 6.17
CA THR A 855 -15.91 -10.16 6.41
C THR A 855 -15.85 -8.64 6.35
N GLU A 856 -16.50 -8.00 5.39
CA GLU A 856 -16.59 -6.52 5.33
C GLU A 856 -17.21 -5.95 6.61
N ALA A 857 -18.34 -6.49 7.05
CA ALA A 857 -18.99 -6.09 8.30
C ALA A 857 -18.09 -6.34 9.52
N GLY A 858 -17.41 -7.48 9.57
CA GLY A 858 -16.46 -7.82 10.63
C GLY A 858 -15.33 -6.82 10.75
N ILE A 859 -14.75 -6.38 9.64
CA ILE A 859 -13.69 -5.36 9.60
C ILE A 859 -14.21 -4.01 10.08
N ILE A 860 -15.37 -3.56 9.60
CA ILE A 860 -15.98 -2.28 10.00
C ILE A 860 -16.30 -2.31 11.50
N ASN A 861 -16.82 -3.43 12.03
CA ASN A 861 -17.20 -3.59 13.44
C ASN A 861 -16.02 -3.51 14.41
N ARG A 862 -14.77 -3.58 13.95
CA ARG A 862 -13.59 -3.33 14.81
C ARG A 862 -13.43 -1.86 15.15
N PHE A 863 -14.02 -0.95 14.36
CA PHE A 863 -13.86 0.49 14.46
C PHE A 863 -12.37 0.94 14.55
N GLU A 864 -11.48 0.15 13.99
CA GLU A 864 -10.07 0.51 13.81
C GLU A 864 -9.89 1.34 12.55
N ALA A 865 -10.53 0.90 11.45
CA ALA A 865 -10.66 1.66 10.22
C ALA A 865 -12.11 2.15 10.08
N ILE A 866 -12.30 3.45 10.05
CA ILE A 866 -13.61 4.09 9.93
C ILE A 866 -13.78 4.61 8.51
N PRO A 867 -14.61 3.96 7.66
CA PRO A 867 -14.93 4.50 6.34
C PRO A 867 -15.61 5.86 6.47
N MET A 868 -15.20 6.81 5.63
CA MET A 868 -15.66 8.19 5.67
C MET A 868 -16.42 8.58 4.41
N VAL A 869 -15.82 8.35 3.26
CA VAL A 869 -16.36 8.73 1.95
C VAL A 869 -15.98 7.75 0.85
N ALA A 870 -16.89 7.51 -0.08
CA ALA A 870 -16.57 6.99 -1.39
C ALA A 870 -15.93 8.13 -2.20
N ARG A 871 -14.73 7.89 -2.73
CA ARG A 871 -13.95 8.93 -3.40
C ARG A 871 -14.64 9.40 -4.67
N GLY A 872 -14.70 10.69 -4.85
CA GLY A 872 -15.04 11.36 -6.09
C GLY A 872 -14.10 12.53 -6.28
N THR A 873 -13.56 12.66 -7.48
CA THR A 873 -12.67 13.75 -7.88
C THR A 873 -13.40 14.67 -8.82
N SER A 874 -13.49 15.94 -8.46
CA SER A 874 -14.02 16.98 -9.34
C SER A 874 -12.88 17.64 -10.07
N SER A 875 -12.94 17.66 -11.39
CA SER A 875 -11.91 18.25 -12.25
C SER A 875 -12.54 19.29 -13.16
N LEU A 876 -11.77 20.30 -13.51
CA LEU A 876 -12.14 21.30 -14.51
C LEU A 876 -11.33 21.07 -15.78
N LEU A 877 -12.01 20.94 -16.91
CA LEU A 877 -11.38 20.69 -18.20
C LEU A 877 -11.25 22.01 -18.98
N GLY A 878 -10.06 22.30 -19.47
CA GLY A 878 -9.80 23.49 -20.29
C GLY A 878 -10.55 23.49 -21.62
N PHE A 879 -10.79 24.66 -22.20
CA PHE A 879 -11.48 24.78 -23.49
C PHE A 879 -10.71 24.18 -24.67
N LYS A 880 -9.40 23.95 -24.51
CA LYS A 880 -8.54 23.37 -25.52
C LYS A 880 -8.90 21.93 -25.84
N VAL A 881 -9.38 21.21 -24.85
CA VAL A 881 -9.63 19.78 -24.91
C VAL A 881 -11.07 19.45 -24.53
N GLU A 882 -11.52 18.26 -24.91
CA GLU A 882 -12.83 17.75 -24.59
C GLU A 882 -12.78 16.25 -24.33
N ASN A 883 -13.36 15.83 -23.21
CA ASN A 883 -13.51 14.42 -22.92
C ASN A 883 -14.72 13.86 -23.66
N ALA A 884 -14.50 12.85 -24.48
CA ALA A 884 -15.60 12.08 -25.05
C ALA A 884 -16.18 11.07 -24.05
N THR A 885 -15.44 10.74 -22.97
CA THR A 885 -15.78 9.75 -21.95
C THR A 885 -15.11 10.11 -20.65
N ASN A 886 -15.56 9.46 -19.54
CA ASN A 886 -14.83 9.54 -18.27
C ASN A 886 -13.39 9.01 -18.46
N GLN A 887 -12.43 9.70 -17.87
CA GLN A 887 -11.02 9.29 -17.91
C GLN A 887 -10.76 8.04 -17.03
N TYR A 888 -11.59 7.78 -16.04
CA TYR A 888 -11.46 6.69 -15.13
C TYR A 888 -12.40 5.54 -15.48
N VAL A 889 -11.82 4.37 -15.75
CA VAL A 889 -12.54 3.13 -15.99
C VAL A 889 -12.60 2.33 -14.69
N ASN A 890 -13.72 2.40 -13.99
CA ASN A 890 -13.90 1.78 -12.67
C ASN A 890 -13.78 0.25 -12.69
N LEU A 891 -14.08 -0.40 -13.81
CA LEU A 891 -13.96 -1.86 -13.93
C LEU A 891 -12.53 -2.33 -13.67
N ILE A 892 -11.55 -1.65 -14.23
CA ILE A 892 -10.12 -2.00 -14.09
C ILE A 892 -9.39 -1.16 -13.03
N GLY A 893 -10.05 -0.14 -12.46
CA GLY A 893 -9.47 0.68 -11.39
C GLY A 893 -8.52 1.78 -11.84
N TYR A 894 -8.39 2.02 -13.14
CA TYR A 894 -7.61 3.11 -13.73
C TYR A 894 -8.25 3.56 -15.05
N GLY A 895 -7.76 4.65 -15.61
CA GLY A 895 -8.27 5.18 -16.86
C GLY A 895 -7.20 5.97 -17.59
N GLY A 896 -7.56 6.50 -18.76
CA GLY A 896 -6.62 7.21 -19.60
C GLY A 896 -7.28 8.22 -20.52
N ILE A 897 -6.43 8.93 -21.22
CA ILE A 897 -6.79 9.98 -22.19
C ILE A 897 -7.03 9.43 -23.60
N ARG A 898 -7.34 8.13 -23.70
CA ARG A 898 -7.51 7.42 -24.98
C ARG A 898 -8.47 8.13 -25.94
N PHE A 899 -9.57 8.65 -25.39
CA PHE A 899 -10.62 9.30 -26.19
C PHE A 899 -10.66 10.83 -26.03
N LEU A 900 -9.60 11.43 -25.47
CA LEU A 900 -9.50 12.89 -25.36
C LEU A 900 -9.46 13.51 -26.77
N LYS A 901 -10.29 14.53 -26.99
CA LYS A 901 -10.36 15.28 -28.24
C LYS A 901 -9.79 16.68 -28.08
N PHE A 902 -9.33 17.26 -29.17
CA PHE A 902 -8.85 18.63 -29.20
C PHE A 902 -9.82 19.52 -29.96
N ASN A 903 -10.15 20.67 -29.35
CA ASN A 903 -10.89 21.76 -29.99
C ASN A 903 -9.94 22.74 -30.69
N TYR A 904 -8.68 22.83 -30.23
CA TYR A 904 -7.66 23.75 -30.72
C TYR A 904 -6.29 23.07 -30.74
N ASN A 905 -5.51 23.34 -31.77
CA ASN A 905 -4.07 23.09 -31.77
C ASN A 905 -3.33 24.15 -30.90
N ASP A 906 -2.02 23.98 -30.69
CA ASP A 906 -1.24 24.85 -29.81
C ASP A 906 -1.23 26.33 -30.29
N GLY A 907 -1.20 26.55 -31.57
CA GLY A 907 -1.22 27.90 -32.19
C GLY A 907 -2.59 28.57 -32.05
N GLU A 908 -3.66 27.86 -32.30
CA GLU A 908 -5.04 28.35 -32.13
C GLU A 908 -5.34 28.64 -30.66
N TRP A 909 -4.91 27.74 -29.76
CA TRP A 909 -5.03 27.91 -28.32
C TRP A 909 -4.32 29.16 -27.82
N SER A 910 -3.07 29.38 -28.25
CA SER A 910 -2.31 30.58 -27.91
C SER A 910 -3.01 31.88 -28.35
N LYS A 911 -3.65 31.87 -29.50
CA LYS A 911 -4.44 33.03 -29.99
C LYS A 911 -5.67 33.27 -29.13
N LEU A 912 -6.37 32.19 -28.74
CA LEU A 912 -7.55 32.30 -27.88
C LEU A 912 -7.15 32.83 -26.48
N VAL A 913 -6.13 32.27 -25.86
CA VAL A 913 -5.62 32.74 -24.53
C VAL A 913 -5.25 34.24 -24.61
N SER A 914 -4.66 34.67 -25.68
CA SER A 914 -4.30 36.08 -25.91
C SER A 914 -5.51 37.00 -25.96
N GLN A 915 -6.68 36.55 -26.46
CA GLN A 915 -7.93 37.33 -26.43
C GLN A 915 -8.44 37.59 -25.01
N TYR A 916 -8.12 36.71 -24.06
CA TYR A 916 -8.43 36.84 -22.63
C TYR A 916 -7.28 37.47 -21.84
N ASN A 917 -6.28 38.07 -22.50
CA ASN A 917 -5.10 38.65 -21.87
C ASN A 917 -4.33 37.67 -20.95
N GLY A 918 -4.35 36.38 -21.28
CA GLY A 918 -3.69 35.34 -20.49
C GLY A 918 -4.39 35.02 -19.15
N ASN A 919 -5.69 35.30 -19.04
CA ASN A 919 -6.46 34.99 -17.84
C ASN A 919 -7.85 34.47 -18.22
N LEU A 920 -8.05 33.17 -18.08
CA LEU A 920 -9.29 32.44 -18.41
C LEU A 920 -10.19 32.18 -17.20
N LYS A 921 -9.83 32.68 -16.00
CA LYS A 921 -10.55 32.41 -14.76
C LYS A 921 -12.05 32.61 -14.87
N ASP A 922 -12.48 33.82 -15.27
CA ASP A 922 -13.88 34.17 -15.38
C ASP A 922 -14.58 33.40 -16.51
N ALA A 923 -13.86 33.11 -17.61
CA ALA A 923 -14.39 32.30 -18.69
C ALA A 923 -14.65 30.87 -18.23
N TYR A 924 -13.77 30.27 -17.47
CA TYR A 924 -13.99 28.92 -16.89
C TYR A 924 -15.10 28.93 -15.84
N ALA A 925 -15.14 29.91 -14.94
CA ALA A 925 -16.14 30.00 -13.89
C ALA A 925 -17.58 30.17 -14.42
N ASN A 926 -17.72 30.85 -15.57
CA ASN A 926 -19.02 31.16 -16.18
C ASN A 926 -19.28 30.34 -17.45
N ALA A 927 -18.53 29.26 -17.69
CA ALA A 927 -18.79 28.37 -18.81
C ALA A 927 -20.17 27.70 -18.67
N GLU A 928 -20.95 27.66 -19.78
CA GLU A 928 -22.26 27.01 -19.85
C GLU A 928 -22.15 25.54 -20.24
#